data_6fd1cd5be8e1e9f7e30c20e53f42f86b
#
_entry.id   6fd1cd5be8e1e9f7e30c20e53f42f86b
#
_cell.length_a   1.000
_cell.length_b   1.000
_cell.length_c   1.000
_cell.angle_alpha   90.00
_cell.angle_beta   90.00
_cell.angle_gamma   90.00
#
_symmetry.space_group_name_H-M   'P 1'
#
loop_
_entity.id
_entity.type
_entity.pdbx_description
1 polymer ?
#
loop_
_entity_poly.entity_id
_entity_poly.type
_entity_poly.pdbx_seq_one_letter_code
_entity_poly.pdbx_strand_id
1 'polypeptide(L)'
;MRRAELSTTEQDAASGSPQVSKSLPHGVPDAHDPKGVALALLLASARREPTDQAVKSIRWLIQQGVDWNAFAQKATDHDVAALCGHTLARVAADLVPAEIGDALQVVIDETRIANQRLFDTLGRLLDALAAKGVEAIPLKGPALAIQLFGDVGLRKFRDLDFLVREGDLRTAIVALNELGYERRGSFTEAQFEMIHRLQGQEIIFHRSGGTAVEPHTRLIPLTLALDVDHTGIWRRARPANLNGRSFLALEPEDELITLAIHGGKELWWNIKWACDIAAFIHLHPYLDWNVIELRARAQGCLRMVLLAASLARRHLGAIIPENVAASVAVDPVLAAMLKRIVEHWQSDGVTGPPSNRVLSLDRLRLHDGLSRKASYIMRTWFLPKPHHVGLVRLPAWLGLGYVPVKLVHDVIALPLYRLCEGIGLKSKRAGRNAALEPTDPSDAEGWARRAQKFLDSNRLTQAIEANAHAIALDPDNVAAIRVSICVRMLTCSWEERDEDKRRIGEGLRTGTRLIAPVFHRAIIESEAEHSLLTRLWTRGFPQFEPLWKGERYRHDRIRVAYISTDFRDHVVSDVIAGCLEHHDKTRFETIGFSIGPDDGSNMRKRLVSAFNRFIDARKMSDGDAAALLRELEIDIVVDLNGYSGEKRTGILARRPAPVQVSYLGYPGTMNAPFVDYIIADERVIPEQNQVHYSEKVVYLPNSFFPTDRSRPITETMPLRSDQGLPETGIVFACHNSPHKITPEVFDVWMRLLRSVDGSVLWLKSMSARTITNLKAEAQARGVAPDRLIFAARVPSNADHLARLRLADLFLDTRPYNAHATAADALWAGLPIVTCSGDSYPSRVAASLLHAIGLPELVTASLTEYEELARTLAQNPDRLGVLKTKLRHNRETTPLFDTLCFTRDLEAAFRTMWHRQQAGLPPDSFSVCR
;
A
#
# COMPACT_ATOMS: atom_id res chain seq x y z
N MET A 1 -12.76 42.55 71.09
CA MET A 1 -11.63 43.26 71.70
C MET A 1 -10.58 43.43 70.68
N ARG A 2 -10.28 44.71 70.39
CA ARG A 2 -9.07 45.39 69.89
C ARG A 2 -8.55 44.96 68.57
N ARG A 3 -8.73 45.80 67.56
CA ARG A 3 -7.99 47.01 67.05
C ARG A 3 -6.79 46.64 66.27
N ALA A 4 -6.79 46.87 64.94
CA ALA A 4 -6.45 48.09 64.22
C ALA A 4 -4.97 48.38 64.27
N GLU A 5 -4.25 48.59 63.20
CA GLU A 5 -4.08 49.88 62.55
C GLU A 5 -3.35 49.78 61.23
N LEU A 6 -3.70 50.69 60.36
CA LEU A 6 -3.19 51.10 59.07
C LEU A 6 -1.73 51.62 59.11
N SER A 7 -1.00 51.46 58.03
CA SER A 7 -0.24 52.57 57.45
C SER A 7 0.09 52.37 55.97
N THR A 8 -0.24 53.35 55.23
CA THR A 8 0.05 53.69 53.81
C THR A 8 1.51 53.86 53.48
N THR A 9 1.92 53.52 52.29
CA THR A 9 2.52 54.53 51.33
C THR A 9 2.68 53.96 49.92
N GLU A 10 2.53 54.89 49.01
CA GLU A 10 2.40 54.83 47.56
C GLU A 10 3.66 54.43 46.77
N GLN A 11 3.38 54.13 45.45
CA GLN A 11 4.22 54.27 44.28
C GLN A 11 5.10 53.05 43.94
N ASP A 12 4.81 52.27 42.82
CA ASP A 12 5.06 52.70 41.46
C ASP A 12 4.33 51.79 40.43
N ALA A 13 3.83 52.45 39.43
CA ALA A 13 3.21 51.87 38.23
C ALA A 13 4.27 51.33 37.26
N ALA A 14 4.04 50.17 36.68
CA ALA A 14 4.17 49.91 35.26
C ALA A 14 4.04 48.40 34.90
N SER A 15 3.38 48.15 33.79
CA SER A 15 3.27 46.93 32.96
C SER A 15 2.20 45.89 33.39
N GLY A 16 0.97 46.19 33.07
CA GLY A 16 -0.10 45.20 32.96
C GLY A 16 0.03 44.31 31.73
N SER A 17 0.55 43.13 31.91
CA SER A 17 0.29 42.03 30.96
C SER A 17 -1.10 41.46 31.24
N PRO A 18 -1.96 41.26 30.21
CA PRO A 18 -3.27 40.68 30.44
C PRO A 18 -3.11 39.22 30.83
N GLN A 19 -3.55 38.86 32.02
CA GLN A 19 -3.76 37.48 32.44
C GLN A 19 -4.80 36.79 31.54
N VAL A 20 -4.34 36.13 30.47
CA VAL A 20 -5.12 35.16 29.68
C VAL A 20 -4.80 33.76 30.20
N SER A 21 -4.84 33.55 31.49
CA SER A 21 -4.63 32.23 32.07
C SER A 21 -5.89 31.78 32.84
N LYS A 22 -6.99 31.54 32.13
CA LYS A 22 -8.08 30.67 32.64
C LYS A 22 -9.08 30.40 31.54
N SER A 23 -8.77 29.43 30.67
CA SER A 23 -9.68 28.48 30.00
C SER A 23 -9.08 27.83 28.80
N LEU A 24 -7.95 27.14 28.97
CA LEU A 24 -7.61 26.03 28.06
C LEU A 24 -8.66 24.93 28.31
N PRO A 25 -9.11 24.20 27.28
CA PRO A 25 -10.01 23.06 27.46
C PRO A 25 -9.40 22.11 28.48
N HIS A 26 -10.15 21.71 29.50
CA HIS A 26 -9.68 20.77 30.53
C HIS A 26 -9.20 19.48 29.90
N GLY A 27 -7.88 19.19 30.00
CA GLY A 27 -7.24 17.96 29.50
C GLY A 27 -6.22 18.15 28.37
N VAL A 28 -5.79 19.38 28.05
CA VAL A 28 -4.64 19.62 27.18
C VAL A 28 -3.36 19.44 28.01
N PRO A 29 -2.35 18.65 27.54
CA PRO A 29 -1.06 18.51 28.21
C PRO A 29 -0.32 19.85 28.34
N ASP A 30 0.63 19.92 29.28
CA ASP A 30 1.45 21.10 29.57
C ASP A 30 1.90 21.83 28.31
N ALA A 31 1.67 23.15 28.29
CA ALA A 31 2.05 24.07 27.20
C ALA A 31 3.58 24.16 26.97
N HIS A 32 4.37 23.39 27.68
CA HIS A 32 5.82 23.31 27.57
C HIS A 32 6.30 22.09 26.76
N ASP A 33 5.38 21.18 26.34
CA ASP A 33 5.72 20.05 25.46
C ASP A 33 5.33 20.38 24.00
N PRO A 34 6.27 20.55 23.07
CA PRO A 34 5.98 20.85 21.65
C PRO A 34 5.03 19.86 20.98
N LYS A 35 5.03 18.59 21.41
CA LYS A 35 4.11 17.56 20.91
C LYS A 35 2.69 17.71 21.46
N GLY A 36 2.57 18.09 22.70
CA GLY A 36 1.30 18.47 23.32
C GLY A 36 0.67 19.67 22.61
N VAL A 37 1.49 20.67 22.25
CA VAL A 37 1.09 21.83 21.46
C VAL A 37 0.57 21.41 20.07
N ALA A 38 1.23 20.46 19.40
CA ALA A 38 0.82 19.97 18.09
C ALA A 38 -0.56 19.31 18.12
N LEU A 39 -0.87 18.46 19.11
CA LEU A 39 -2.20 17.87 19.26
C LEU A 39 -3.26 18.92 19.62
N ALA A 40 -2.92 19.86 20.50
CA ALA A 40 -3.83 20.96 20.86
C ALA A 40 -4.18 21.82 19.64
N LEU A 41 -3.20 22.15 18.80
CA LEU A 41 -3.40 22.87 17.55
C LEU A 41 -4.28 22.07 16.56
N LEU A 42 -4.02 20.77 16.46
CA LEU A 42 -4.83 19.89 15.63
C LEU A 42 -6.31 19.90 16.05
N LEU A 43 -6.60 19.71 17.34
CA LEU A 43 -7.96 19.74 17.87
C LEU A 43 -8.61 21.13 17.74
N ALA A 44 -7.85 22.20 17.87
CA ALA A 44 -8.34 23.56 17.68
C ALA A 44 -8.66 23.87 16.21
N SER A 45 -7.86 23.35 15.27
CA SER A 45 -7.97 23.61 13.83
C SER A 45 -8.84 22.58 13.07
N ALA A 46 -9.15 21.42 13.63
CA ALA A 46 -9.98 20.39 12.99
C ALA A 46 -11.49 20.76 12.98
N ARG A 47 -11.82 21.95 12.47
CA ARG A 47 -13.18 22.53 12.40
C ARG A 47 -13.29 23.32 11.10
N ARG A 48 -14.45 23.31 10.49
CA ARG A 48 -14.72 24.15 9.32
C ARG A 48 -14.80 25.63 9.68
N GLU A 49 -15.54 25.94 10.71
CA GLU A 49 -15.80 27.32 11.20
C GLU A 49 -15.39 27.41 12.67
N PRO A 50 -14.15 27.83 12.93
CA PRO A 50 -13.70 28.00 14.30
C PRO A 50 -14.36 29.25 14.91
N THR A 51 -14.75 29.15 16.17
CA THR A 51 -15.23 30.29 16.97
C THR A 51 -14.09 31.27 17.20
N ASP A 52 -14.41 32.55 17.52
CA ASP A 52 -13.40 33.57 17.87
C ASP A 52 -12.41 33.09 18.94
N GLN A 53 -12.90 32.34 19.91
CA GLN A 53 -12.06 31.75 20.95
C GLN A 53 -11.13 30.70 20.39
N ALA A 54 -11.58 29.87 19.46
CA ALA A 54 -10.74 28.87 18.80
C ALA A 54 -9.69 29.54 17.91
N VAL A 55 -10.03 30.63 17.21
CA VAL A 55 -9.09 31.43 16.43
C VAL A 55 -7.99 31.99 17.31
N LYS A 56 -8.35 32.59 18.45
CA LYS A 56 -7.36 33.09 19.45
C LYS A 56 -6.46 31.96 19.96
N SER A 57 -7.04 30.80 20.24
CA SER A 57 -6.28 29.63 20.71
C SER A 57 -5.33 29.08 19.64
N ILE A 58 -5.77 28.99 18.38
CA ILE A 58 -4.93 28.57 17.24
C ILE A 58 -3.71 29.48 17.11
N ARG A 59 -3.94 30.79 17.03
CA ARG A 59 -2.84 31.76 16.87
C ARG A 59 -1.88 31.76 18.06
N TRP A 60 -2.42 31.66 19.29
CA TRP A 60 -1.59 31.54 20.49
C TRP A 60 -0.75 30.26 20.50
N LEU A 61 -1.33 29.09 20.18
CA LEU A 61 -0.63 27.81 20.13
C LEU A 61 0.53 27.83 19.10
N ILE A 62 0.32 28.45 17.94
CA ILE A 62 1.36 28.59 16.94
C ILE A 62 2.54 29.43 17.47
N GLN A 63 2.24 30.49 18.21
CA GLN A 63 3.27 31.36 18.83
C GLN A 63 4.05 30.71 19.97
N GLN A 64 3.53 29.63 20.60
CA GLN A 64 4.28 28.83 21.58
C GLN A 64 5.35 27.93 20.96
N GLY A 65 5.39 27.81 19.66
CA GLY A 65 6.32 26.93 18.94
C GLY A 65 5.72 25.55 18.72
N VAL A 66 5.35 25.27 17.47
CA VAL A 66 4.73 24.01 17.04
C VAL A 66 5.77 23.10 16.40
N ASP A 67 5.81 21.84 16.80
CA ASP A 67 6.43 20.79 15.99
C ASP A 67 5.50 20.49 14.79
N TRP A 68 5.75 21.17 13.66
CA TRP A 68 4.96 21.03 12.45
C TRP A 68 5.02 19.64 11.85
N ASN A 69 6.11 18.89 12.07
CA ASN A 69 6.19 17.50 11.60
C ASN A 69 5.27 16.60 12.42
N ALA A 70 5.28 16.76 13.74
CA ALA A 70 4.35 16.02 14.62
C ALA A 70 2.89 16.40 14.32
N PHE A 71 2.61 17.69 14.07
CA PHE A 71 1.27 18.16 13.68
C PHE A 71 0.82 17.50 12.35
N ALA A 72 1.62 17.60 11.30
CA ALA A 72 1.29 17.06 9.97
C ALA A 72 1.11 15.53 10.01
N GLN A 73 1.96 14.84 10.77
CA GLN A 73 1.85 13.39 10.95
C GLN A 73 0.55 13.01 11.66
N LYS A 74 0.25 13.64 12.81
CA LYS A 74 -1.00 13.38 13.55
C LYS A 74 -2.25 13.76 12.73
N ALA A 75 -2.23 14.87 12.01
CA ALA A 75 -3.32 15.29 11.14
C ALA A 75 -3.58 14.26 10.02
N THR A 76 -2.52 13.68 9.46
CA THR A 76 -2.59 12.61 8.45
C THR A 76 -3.08 11.29 9.04
N ASP A 77 -2.56 10.88 10.20
CA ASP A 77 -2.92 9.63 10.87
C ASP A 77 -4.39 9.61 11.29
N HIS A 78 -4.93 10.77 11.64
CA HIS A 78 -6.33 10.96 12.03
C HIS A 78 -7.26 11.39 10.88
N ASP A 79 -6.79 11.38 9.62
CA ASP A 79 -7.56 11.74 8.42
C ASP A 79 -8.21 13.16 8.49
N VAL A 80 -7.57 14.13 9.18
CA VAL A 80 -8.06 15.51 9.37
C VAL A 80 -7.15 16.58 8.76
N ALA A 81 -6.07 16.20 8.08
CA ALA A 81 -5.09 17.14 7.54
C ALA A 81 -5.72 18.18 6.60
N ALA A 82 -6.64 17.78 5.72
CA ALA A 82 -7.33 18.68 4.81
C ALA A 82 -8.22 19.69 5.58
N LEU A 83 -8.93 19.24 6.60
CA LEU A 83 -9.79 20.10 7.43
C LEU A 83 -8.95 21.10 8.25
N CYS A 84 -7.86 20.63 8.86
CA CYS A 84 -6.93 21.51 9.59
C CYS A 84 -6.27 22.52 8.67
N GLY A 85 -5.80 22.10 7.48
CA GLY A 85 -5.19 22.98 6.49
C GLY A 85 -6.13 24.08 6.02
N HIS A 86 -7.39 23.74 5.72
CA HIS A 86 -8.41 24.71 5.36
C HIS A 86 -8.63 25.77 6.46
N THR A 87 -8.70 25.33 7.71
CA THR A 87 -8.90 26.25 8.83
C THR A 87 -7.67 27.13 9.07
N LEU A 88 -6.48 26.55 9.09
CA LEU A 88 -5.23 27.29 9.30
C LEU A 88 -4.99 28.34 8.20
N ALA A 89 -5.27 28.01 6.95
CA ALA A 89 -5.17 28.95 5.83
C ALA A 89 -6.11 30.17 5.97
N ARG A 90 -7.27 29.99 6.63
CA ARG A 90 -8.24 31.07 6.84
C ARG A 90 -7.93 31.97 8.04
N VAL A 91 -7.39 31.40 9.12
CA VAL A 91 -7.33 32.12 10.41
C VAL A 91 -5.92 32.40 10.90
N ALA A 92 -4.90 31.81 10.32
CA ALA A 92 -3.52 31.92 10.75
C ALA A 92 -2.47 31.79 9.60
N ALA A 93 -2.85 32.13 8.36
CA ALA A 93 -1.97 32.04 7.20
C ALA A 93 -0.65 32.80 7.39
N ASP A 94 -0.68 33.89 8.15
CA ASP A 94 0.44 34.74 8.49
C ASP A 94 1.43 34.11 9.51
N LEU A 95 1.01 33.06 10.20
CA LEU A 95 1.79 32.39 11.25
C LEU A 95 2.23 30.97 10.87
N VAL A 96 1.60 30.38 9.84
CA VAL A 96 1.95 29.03 9.35
C VAL A 96 3.14 29.16 8.39
N PRO A 97 4.22 28.37 8.55
CA PRO A 97 5.30 28.35 7.57
C PRO A 97 4.78 28.03 6.17
N ALA A 98 5.27 28.76 5.15
CA ALA A 98 4.79 28.63 3.77
C ALA A 98 4.85 27.17 3.27
N GLU A 99 5.96 26.47 3.55
CA GLU A 99 6.13 25.06 3.18
C GLU A 99 5.06 24.13 3.77
N ILE A 100 4.61 24.40 4.99
CA ILE A 100 3.55 23.66 5.65
C ILE A 100 2.19 24.02 5.05
N GLY A 101 1.95 25.30 4.79
CA GLY A 101 0.74 25.79 4.12
C GLY A 101 0.56 25.13 2.76
N ASP A 102 1.62 25.13 1.93
CA ASP A 102 1.62 24.50 0.61
C ASP A 102 1.40 22.98 0.69
N ALA A 103 2.05 22.29 1.64
CA ALA A 103 1.86 20.86 1.85
C ALA A 103 0.41 20.51 2.25
N LEU A 104 -0.21 21.31 3.12
CA LEU A 104 -1.60 21.15 3.49
C LEU A 104 -2.56 21.44 2.34
N GLN A 105 -2.26 22.44 1.49
CA GLN A 105 -3.04 22.73 0.29
C GLN A 105 -3.00 21.57 -0.69
N VAL A 106 -1.85 20.97 -0.92
CA VAL A 106 -1.71 19.74 -1.75
C VAL A 106 -2.60 18.61 -1.21
N VAL A 107 -2.64 18.39 0.11
CA VAL A 107 -3.50 17.37 0.72
C VAL A 107 -4.99 17.67 0.49
N ILE A 108 -5.40 18.95 0.55
CA ILE A 108 -6.78 19.37 0.27
C ILE A 108 -7.13 19.04 -1.18
N ASP A 109 -6.27 19.41 -2.13
CA ASP A 109 -6.51 19.24 -3.57
C ASP A 109 -6.50 17.76 -3.98
N GLU A 110 -5.56 16.97 -3.47
CA GLU A 110 -5.55 15.52 -3.67
C GLU A 110 -6.82 14.86 -3.10
N THR A 111 -7.23 15.26 -1.90
CA THR A 111 -8.47 14.76 -1.27
C THR A 111 -9.69 15.15 -2.10
N ARG A 112 -9.75 16.38 -2.59
CA ARG A 112 -10.85 16.88 -3.44
C ARG A 112 -10.94 16.09 -4.75
N ILE A 113 -9.83 15.89 -5.46
CA ILE A 113 -9.78 15.13 -6.71
C ILE A 113 -10.23 13.68 -6.48
N ALA A 114 -9.71 13.02 -5.45
CA ALA A 114 -10.10 11.65 -5.13
C ALA A 114 -11.58 11.55 -4.77
N ASN A 115 -12.09 12.46 -3.95
CA ASN A 115 -13.45 12.47 -3.47
C ASN A 115 -14.47 12.91 -4.52
N GLN A 116 -14.09 13.76 -5.49
CA GLN A 116 -14.96 14.14 -6.59
C GLN A 116 -15.36 12.93 -7.44
N ARG A 117 -14.42 12.04 -7.71
CA ARG A 117 -14.70 10.78 -8.43
C ARG A 117 -15.69 9.89 -7.67
N LEU A 118 -15.58 9.85 -6.35
CA LEU A 118 -16.50 9.12 -5.49
C LEU A 118 -17.88 9.76 -5.47
N PHE A 119 -17.93 11.07 -5.45
CA PHE A 119 -19.15 11.85 -5.53
C PHE A 119 -19.91 11.59 -6.86
N ASP A 120 -19.22 11.63 -7.99
CA ASP A 120 -19.79 11.34 -9.31
C ASP A 120 -20.25 9.87 -9.41
N THR A 121 -19.51 8.97 -8.76
CA THR A 121 -19.88 7.56 -8.69
C THR A 121 -21.14 7.35 -7.85
N LEU A 122 -21.27 8.02 -6.70
CA LEU A 122 -22.49 8.01 -5.89
C LEU A 122 -23.69 8.51 -6.71
N GLY A 123 -23.53 9.58 -7.47
CA GLY A 123 -24.58 10.10 -8.35
C GLY A 123 -25.08 9.05 -9.35
N ARG A 124 -24.16 8.42 -10.08
CA ARG A 124 -24.52 7.34 -11.05
C ARG A 124 -25.16 6.14 -10.38
N LEU A 125 -24.72 5.80 -9.19
CA LEU A 125 -25.29 4.70 -8.39
C LEU A 125 -26.74 5.00 -8.00
N LEU A 126 -27.01 6.20 -7.47
CA LEU A 126 -28.36 6.63 -7.10
C LEU A 126 -29.28 6.68 -8.31
N ASP A 127 -28.83 7.19 -9.45
CA ASP A 127 -29.59 7.20 -10.71
C ASP A 127 -29.96 5.78 -11.15
N ALA A 128 -29.01 4.83 -11.09
CA ALA A 128 -29.25 3.42 -11.47
C ALA A 128 -30.20 2.69 -10.52
N LEU A 129 -30.13 2.96 -9.23
CA LEU A 129 -31.04 2.42 -8.24
C LEU A 129 -32.46 2.97 -8.43
N ALA A 130 -32.58 4.29 -8.61
CA ALA A 130 -33.85 4.96 -8.86
C ALA A 130 -34.53 4.46 -10.15
N ALA A 131 -33.76 4.24 -11.23
CA ALA A 131 -34.27 3.66 -12.48
C ALA A 131 -34.89 2.26 -12.31
N LYS A 132 -34.50 1.54 -11.26
CA LYS A 132 -35.08 0.22 -10.90
C LYS A 132 -36.13 0.31 -9.78
N GLY A 133 -36.52 1.52 -9.37
CA GLY A 133 -37.49 1.74 -8.30
C GLY A 133 -36.93 1.42 -6.89
N VAL A 134 -35.61 1.37 -6.72
CA VAL A 134 -34.96 1.12 -5.42
C VAL A 134 -34.69 2.46 -4.72
N GLU A 135 -35.30 2.66 -3.57
CA GLU A 135 -34.96 3.76 -2.68
C GLU A 135 -33.66 3.47 -1.92
N ALA A 136 -32.75 4.43 -1.90
CA ALA A 136 -31.49 4.31 -1.17
C ALA A 136 -31.22 5.53 -0.29
N ILE A 137 -30.63 5.31 0.87
CA ILE A 137 -30.14 6.35 1.79
C ILE A 137 -28.61 6.26 1.80
N PRO A 138 -27.88 7.21 1.19
CA PRO A 138 -26.42 7.27 1.33
C PRO A 138 -26.02 7.44 2.79
N LEU A 139 -25.07 6.63 3.24
CA LEU A 139 -24.53 6.67 4.58
C LEU A 139 -23.13 7.26 4.54
N LYS A 140 -22.85 8.33 5.29
CA LYS A 140 -21.51 8.94 5.33
C LYS A 140 -20.99 9.37 3.91
N GLY A 141 -19.69 9.12 3.62
CA GLY A 141 -19.07 9.36 2.33
C GLY A 141 -19.22 10.79 1.80
N PRO A 142 -19.45 10.94 0.49
CA PRO A 142 -19.58 12.25 -0.16
C PRO A 142 -20.78 13.06 0.32
N ALA A 143 -21.92 12.41 0.59
CA ALA A 143 -23.13 13.11 1.05
C ALA A 143 -22.88 13.81 2.38
N LEU A 144 -22.29 13.10 3.36
CA LEU A 144 -21.94 13.67 4.66
C LEU A 144 -20.83 14.73 4.53
N ALA A 145 -19.85 14.58 3.65
CA ALA A 145 -18.80 15.57 3.45
C ALA A 145 -19.35 16.91 2.96
N ILE A 146 -20.26 16.90 1.98
CA ILE A 146 -20.93 18.10 1.49
C ILE A 146 -21.82 18.70 2.60
N GLN A 147 -22.60 17.86 3.28
CA GLN A 147 -23.49 18.31 4.33
C GLN A 147 -22.72 19.03 5.47
N LEU A 148 -21.66 18.40 5.98
CA LEU A 148 -20.92 18.92 7.13
C LEU A 148 -19.96 20.06 6.78
N PHE A 149 -19.27 19.93 5.66
CA PHE A 149 -18.14 20.81 5.34
C PHE A 149 -18.36 21.66 4.08
N GLY A 150 -19.41 21.39 3.29
CA GLY A 150 -19.69 22.12 2.03
C GLY A 150 -18.69 21.88 0.92
N ASP A 151 -17.66 21.06 1.16
CA ASP A 151 -16.59 20.72 0.21
C ASP A 151 -16.17 19.27 0.41
N VAL A 152 -16.20 18.49 -0.66
CA VAL A 152 -15.76 17.08 -0.63
C VAL A 152 -14.29 16.93 -0.30
N GLY A 153 -13.46 17.97 -0.52
CA GLY A 153 -12.02 17.96 -0.26
C GLY A 153 -11.64 18.01 1.22
N LEU A 154 -12.58 18.32 2.13
CA LEU A 154 -12.27 18.52 3.55
C LEU A 154 -12.43 17.27 4.40
N ARG A 155 -13.04 16.19 3.89
CA ARG A 155 -13.29 14.96 4.64
C ARG A 155 -12.90 13.75 3.85
N LYS A 156 -11.89 13.01 4.31
CA LYS A 156 -11.40 11.82 3.62
C LYS A 156 -12.33 10.62 3.81
N PHE A 157 -12.68 9.94 2.71
CA PHE A 157 -13.42 8.67 2.69
C PHE A 157 -12.90 7.77 1.57
N ARG A 158 -13.23 6.46 1.60
CA ARG A 158 -12.64 5.45 0.71
C ARG A 158 -13.66 4.52 0.06
N ASP A 159 -14.89 4.53 0.54
CA ASP A 159 -16.00 3.63 0.24
C ASP A 159 -17.30 4.42 0.08
N LEU A 160 -18.28 3.78 -0.56
CA LEU A 160 -19.62 4.31 -0.72
C LEU A 160 -20.61 3.36 -0.04
N ASP A 161 -21.06 3.76 1.14
CA ASP A 161 -22.07 3.05 1.91
C ASP A 161 -23.45 3.60 1.59
N PHE A 162 -24.44 2.73 1.38
CA PHE A 162 -25.82 3.16 1.25
C PHE A 162 -26.78 2.09 1.81
N LEU A 163 -27.87 2.54 2.41
CA LEU A 163 -28.92 1.69 2.96
C LEU A 163 -29.99 1.44 1.90
N VAL A 164 -30.41 0.19 1.73
CA VAL A 164 -31.57 -0.22 0.93
C VAL A 164 -32.52 -1.06 1.78
N ARG A 165 -33.79 -1.15 1.40
CA ARG A 165 -34.72 -2.06 2.08
C ARG A 165 -34.29 -3.52 1.84
N GLU A 166 -34.52 -4.38 2.82
CA GLU A 166 -34.15 -5.81 2.70
C GLU A 166 -34.77 -6.48 1.49
N GLY A 167 -36.00 -6.12 1.12
CA GLY A 167 -36.68 -6.62 -0.09
C GLY A 167 -36.07 -6.16 -1.41
N ASP A 168 -35.38 -5.01 -1.40
CA ASP A 168 -34.82 -4.37 -2.60
C ASP A 168 -33.35 -4.76 -2.84
N LEU A 169 -32.73 -5.48 -1.91
CA LEU A 169 -31.30 -5.82 -2.00
C LEU A 169 -30.93 -6.54 -3.30
N ARG A 170 -31.73 -7.52 -3.73
CA ARG A 170 -31.47 -8.26 -4.98
C ARG A 170 -31.52 -7.34 -6.19
N THR A 171 -32.51 -6.44 -6.24
CA THR A 171 -32.65 -5.44 -7.31
C THR A 171 -31.47 -4.44 -7.29
N ALA A 172 -31.03 -4.04 -6.10
CA ALA A 172 -29.85 -3.20 -5.94
C ALA A 172 -28.58 -3.88 -6.44
N ILE A 173 -28.40 -5.19 -6.15
CA ILE A 173 -27.28 -5.98 -6.68
C ILE A 173 -27.32 -6.06 -8.21
N VAL A 174 -28.50 -6.22 -8.82
CA VAL A 174 -28.62 -6.19 -10.29
C VAL A 174 -28.17 -4.84 -10.84
N ALA A 175 -28.59 -3.72 -10.22
CA ALA A 175 -28.15 -2.38 -10.63
C ALA A 175 -26.63 -2.21 -10.51
N LEU A 176 -26.03 -2.73 -9.44
CA LEU A 176 -24.56 -2.71 -9.25
C LEU A 176 -23.85 -3.52 -10.33
N ASN A 177 -24.35 -4.72 -10.67
CA ASN A 177 -23.75 -5.56 -11.69
C ASN A 177 -23.82 -4.90 -13.08
N GLU A 178 -24.93 -4.22 -13.41
CA GLU A 178 -25.06 -3.46 -14.66
C GLU A 178 -24.10 -2.28 -14.75
N LEU A 179 -23.72 -1.68 -13.61
CA LEU A 179 -22.67 -0.68 -13.52
C LEU A 179 -21.25 -1.27 -13.54
N GLY A 180 -21.13 -2.61 -13.68
CA GLY A 180 -19.86 -3.32 -13.72
C GLY A 180 -19.22 -3.55 -12.35
N TYR A 181 -20.01 -3.52 -11.28
CA TYR A 181 -19.56 -3.90 -9.95
C TYR A 181 -19.72 -5.40 -9.73
N GLU A 182 -18.68 -6.05 -9.23
CA GLU A 182 -18.69 -7.47 -8.89
C GLU A 182 -18.52 -7.66 -7.38
N ARG A 183 -19.15 -8.69 -6.85
CA ARG A 183 -19.05 -9.03 -5.44
C ARG A 183 -17.65 -9.52 -5.07
N ARG A 184 -17.09 -9.00 -4.01
CA ARG A 184 -15.80 -9.45 -3.49
C ARG A 184 -15.94 -10.81 -2.78
N GLY A 185 -15.11 -11.76 -3.18
CA GLY A 185 -14.99 -13.08 -2.55
C GLY A 185 -15.68 -14.21 -3.33
N SER A 186 -15.19 -15.45 -3.13
CA SER A 186 -15.64 -16.67 -3.83
C SER A 186 -16.74 -17.40 -3.04
N PHE A 187 -17.73 -16.67 -2.52
CA PHE A 187 -18.86 -17.28 -1.84
C PHE A 187 -19.93 -17.75 -2.85
N THR A 188 -20.51 -18.94 -2.60
CA THR A 188 -21.70 -19.37 -3.33
C THR A 188 -22.90 -18.48 -2.95
N GLU A 189 -23.95 -18.47 -3.76
CA GLU A 189 -25.15 -17.68 -3.46
C GLU A 189 -25.77 -18.05 -2.11
N ALA A 190 -25.80 -19.35 -1.79
CA ALA A 190 -26.27 -19.84 -0.49
C ALA A 190 -25.41 -19.35 0.69
N GLN A 191 -24.08 -19.30 0.53
CA GLN A 191 -23.18 -18.75 1.53
C GLN A 191 -23.36 -17.24 1.69
N PHE A 192 -23.57 -16.55 0.59
CA PHE A 192 -23.85 -15.14 0.56
C PHE A 192 -25.14 -14.79 1.32
N GLU A 193 -26.26 -15.45 0.99
CA GLU A 193 -27.52 -15.26 1.71
C GLU A 193 -27.38 -15.56 3.20
N MET A 194 -26.57 -16.57 3.53
CA MET A 194 -26.31 -16.93 4.91
C MET A 194 -25.50 -15.87 5.65
N ILE A 195 -24.42 -15.35 5.06
CA ILE A 195 -23.61 -14.25 5.63
C ILE A 195 -24.50 -13.03 5.86
N HIS A 196 -25.33 -12.69 4.88
CA HIS A 196 -26.24 -11.57 4.99
C HIS A 196 -27.27 -11.75 6.12
N ARG A 197 -27.89 -12.93 6.23
CA ARG A 197 -28.84 -13.24 7.32
C ARG A 197 -28.18 -13.22 8.70
N LEU A 198 -26.95 -13.73 8.83
CA LEU A 198 -26.26 -13.87 10.11
C LEU A 198 -25.58 -12.58 10.56
N GLN A 199 -25.21 -11.69 9.64
CA GLN A 199 -24.42 -10.49 9.95
C GLN A 199 -25.16 -9.20 9.65
N GLY A 200 -26.04 -9.17 8.66
CA GLY A 200 -26.80 -7.99 8.25
C GLY A 200 -26.01 -6.88 7.60
N GLN A 201 -24.72 -7.08 7.35
CA GLN A 201 -23.81 -6.08 6.79
C GLN A 201 -22.66 -6.72 5.99
N GLU A 202 -21.86 -5.85 5.33
CA GLU A 202 -20.55 -6.11 4.73
C GLU A 202 -20.59 -6.98 3.49
N ILE A 203 -21.39 -6.55 2.51
CA ILE A 203 -21.27 -7.05 1.15
C ILE A 203 -20.52 -6.01 0.33
N ILE A 204 -19.25 -6.27 0.11
CA ILE A 204 -18.40 -5.34 -0.62
C ILE A 204 -18.45 -5.69 -2.11
N PHE A 205 -18.84 -4.71 -2.91
CA PHE A 205 -18.77 -4.78 -4.36
C PHE A 205 -17.60 -3.96 -4.86
N HIS A 206 -16.87 -4.48 -5.82
CA HIS A 206 -15.76 -3.79 -6.48
C HIS A 206 -15.98 -3.78 -7.98
N ARG A 207 -15.57 -2.68 -8.60
CA ARG A 207 -15.39 -2.56 -10.03
C ARG A 207 -13.89 -2.48 -10.32
N SER A 208 -13.42 -3.06 -11.43
CA SER A 208 -12.04 -2.90 -11.88
C SER A 208 -11.71 -1.40 -12.02
N GLY A 209 -10.69 -0.92 -11.29
CA GLY A 209 -10.35 0.50 -11.24
C GLY A 209 -11.30 1.40 -10.45
N GLY A 210 -12.33 0.84 -9.81
CA GLY A 210 -13.37 1.58 -9.10
C GLY A 210 -13.30 1.50 -7.58
N THR A 211 -14.12 2.31 -6.94
CA THR A 211 -14.30 2.37 -5.49
C THR A 211 -15.08 1.16 -4.99
N ALA A 212 -14.85 0.78 -3.75
CA ALA A 212 -15.70 -0.16 -3.02
C ALA A 212 -17.08 0.46 -2.78
N VAL A 213 -18.12 -0.33 -3.04
CA VAL A 213 -19.52 0.04 -2.82
C VAL A 213 -20.15 -1.01 -1.91
N GLU A 214 -20.82 -0.56 -0.84
CA GLU A 214 -21.39 -1.43 0.18
C GLU A 214 -22.88 -1.17 0.36
N PRO A 215 -23.75 -1.98 -0.28
CA PRO A 215 -25.17 -1.95 0.01
C PRO A 215 -25.47 -2.57 1.37
N HIS A 216 -26.05 -1.80 2.27
CA HIS A 216 -26.47 -2.21 3.59
C HIS A 216 -27.99 -2.41 3.63
N THR A 217 -28.47 -3.42 4.35
CA THR A 217 -29.89 -3.54 4.72
C THR A 217 -30.11 -3.19 6.19
N ARG A 218 -29.02 -3.01 6.93
CA ARG A 218 -29.01 -2.61 8.35
C ARG A 218 -27.93 -1.54 8.58
N LEU A 219 -28.24 -0.56 9.40
CA LEU A 219 -27.26 0.49 9.74
C LEU A 219 -26.06 -0.01 10.55
N ILE A 220 -26.24 -1.10 11.30
CA ILE A 220 -25.21 -1.67 12.16
C ILE A 220 -25.22 -3.20 12.13
N PRO A 221 -24.05 -3.85 12.31
CA PRO A 221 -23.96 -5.30 12.36
C PRO A 221 -24.69 -5.89 13.57
N LEU A 222 -25.31 -7.05 13.37
CA LEU A 222 -26.00 -7.81 14.42
C LEU A 222 -25.08 -8.14 15.61
N THR A 223 -23.78 -8.25 15.35
CA THR A 223 -22.76 -8.53 16.38
C THR A 223 -22.64 -7.44 17.44
N LEU A 224 -23.05 -6.20 17.16
CA LEU A 224 -23.07 -5.12 18.17
C LEU A 224 -24.22 -5.24 19.17
N ALA A 225 -25.19 -6.12 18.96
CA ALA A 225 -26.31 -6.37 19.89
C ALA A 225 -27.09 -5.10 20.29
N LEU A 226 -27.30 -4.19 19.33
CA LEU A 226 -28.12 -3.01 19.47
C LEU A 226 -29.47 -3.23 18.79
N ASP A 227 -30.53 -2.63 19.32
CA ASP A 227 -31.91 -2.81 18.86
C ASP A 227 -32.35 -1.64 17.98
N VAL A 228 -31.75 -1.48 16.78
CA VAL A 228 -32.07 -0.37 15.88
C VAL A 228 -33.45 -0.52 15.24
N ASP A 229 -34.27 0.52 15.32
CA ASP A 229 -35.60 0.59 14.68
C ASP A 229 -35.46 0.90 13.16
N HIS A 230 -35.09 -0.08 12.36
CA HIS A 230 -34.93 0.09 10.91
C HIS A 230 -36.23 0.53 10.23
N THR A 231 -37.39 0.03 10.67
CA THR A 231 -38.69 0.44 10.11
C THR A 231 -39.00 1.90 10.41
N GLY A 232 -38.73 2.35 11.62
CA GLY A 232 -38.87 3.74 11.99
C GLY A 232 -37.93 4.67 11.26
N ILE A 233 -36.68 4.26 11.06
CA ILE A 233 -35.71 5.02 10.28
C ILE A 233 -36.20 5.29 8.86
N TRP A 234 -36.70 4.27 8.16
CA TRP A 234 -37.27 4.44 6.81
C TRP A 234 -38.50 5.36 6.80
N ARG A 235 -39.33 5.32 7.83
CA ARG A 235 -40.53 6.22 7.95
C ARG A 235 -40.15 7.66 8.21
N ARG A 236 -39.06 7.92 8.90
CA ARG A 236 -38.56 9.25 9.26
C ARG A 236 -37.58 9.81 8.24
N ALA A 237 -37.07 9.00 7.32
CA ALA A 237 -36.20 9.46 6.27
C ALA A 237 -36.83 10.62 5.47
N ARG A 238 -36.04 11.62 5.17
CA ARG A 238 -36.47 12.86 4.52
C ARG A 238 -35.87 13.01 3.14
N PRO A 239 -36.61 13.58 2.18
CA PRO A 239 -36.02 13.97 0.89
C PRO A 239 -34.89 14.97 1.10
N ALA A 240 -33.75 14.72 0.46
CA ALA A 240 -32.58 15.59 0.40
C ALA A 240 -32.15 15.79 -1.05
N ASN A 241 -31.38 16.83 -1.32
CA ASN A 241 -30.87 17.12 -2.65
C ASN A 241 -29.35 17.25 -2.60
N LEU A 242 -28.70 16.65 -3.60
CA LEU A 242 -27.25 16.70 -3.78
C LEU A 242 -26.95 17.08 -5.24
N ASN A 243 -26.59 18.32 -5.49
CA ASN A 243 -26.32 18.85 -6.84
C ASN A 243 -27.45 18.54 -7.84
N GLY A 244 -28.70 18.79 -7.46
CA GLY A 244 -29.85 18.57 -8.33
C GLY A 244 -30.42 17.14 -8.33
N ARG A 245 -29.77 16.17 -7.67
CA ARG A 245 -30.27 14.81 -7.50
C ARG A 245 -31.01 14.67 -6.18
N SER A 246 -32.24 14.17 -6.26
CA SER A 246 -33.04 13.88 -5.08
C SER A 246 -32.72 12.48 -4.55
N PHE A 247 -32.55 12.33 -3.24
CA PHE A 247 -32.37 11.06 -2.54
C PHE A 247 -33.01 11.14 -1.14
N LEU A 248 -33.05 10.02 -0.43
CA LEU A 248 -33.48 9.99 0.97
C LEU A 248 -32.27 10.15 1.90
N ALA A 249 -32.41 10.99 2.93
CA ALA A 249 -31.44 11.14 4.00
C ALA A 249 -32.06 10.74 5.35
N LEU A 250 -31.24 10.37 6.30
CA LEU A 250 -31.68 10.12 7.68
C LEU A 250 -32.23 11.40 8.31
N GLU A 251 -33.20 11.24 9.21
CA GLU A 251 -33.58 12.34 10.08
C GLU A 251 -32.40 12.75 10.99
N PRO A 252 -32.17 14.05 11.29
CA PRO A 252 -30.98 14.50 12.00
C PRO A 252 -30.67 13.76 13.31
N GLU A 253 -31.71 13.45 14.11
CA GLU A 253 -31.56 12.70 15.34
C GLU A 253 -31.09 11.25 15.11
N ASP A 254 -31.64 10.59 14.10
CA ASP A 254 -31.22 9.22 13.71
C ASP A 254 -29.81 9.23 13.10
N GLU A 255 -29.44 10.28 12.36
CA GLU A 255 -28.09 10.42 11.78
C GLU A 255 -27.03 10.65 12.87
N LEU A 256 -27.29 11.51 13.85
CA LEU A 256 -26.39 11.70 15.00
C LEU A 256 -26.17 10.40 15.77
N ILE A 257 -27.26 9.65 16.04
CA ILE A 257 -27.18 8.35 16.72
C ILE A 257 -26.33 7.37 15.86
N THR A 258 -26.54 7.33 14.55
CA THR A 258 -25.79 6.46 13.61
C THR A 258 -24.31 6.81 13.60
N LEU A 259 -23.95 8.10 13.55
CA LEU A 259 -22.56 8.57 13.62
C LEU A 259 -21.91 8.21 14.97
N ALA A 260 -22.67 8.37 16.08
CA ALA A 260 -22.18 8.01 17.40
C ALA A 260 -21.95 6.51 17.56
N ILE A 261 -22.83 5.66 17.02
CA ILE A 261 -22.64 4.20 17.01
C ILE A 261 -21.42 3.83 16.17
N HIS A 262 -21.24 4.47 15.01
CA HIS A 262 -20.08 4.22 14.16
C HIS A 262 -18.76 4.56 14.86
N GLY A 263 -18.67 5.74 15.48
CA GLY A 263 -17.50 6.10 16.28
C GLY A 263 -17.31 5.17 17.49
N GLY A 264 -18.41 4.76 18.15
CA GLY A 264 -18.40 3.81 19.26
C GLY A 264 -17.96 2.41 18.88
N LYS A 265 -18.36 1.93 17.70
CA LYS A 265 -17.86 0.67 17.11
C LYS A 265 -16.35 0.67 17.01
N GLU A 266 -15.75 1.78 16.65
CA GLU A 266 -14.31 1.96 16.45
C GLU A 266 -13.61 2.61 17.67
N LEU A 267 -14.33 2.87 18.78
CA LEU A 267 -13.83 3.51 20.01
C LEU A 267 -13.17 4.88 19.78
N TRP A 268 -13.60 5.61 18.77
CA TRP A 268 -13.06 6.93 18.39
C TRP A 268 -11.52 6.99 18.33
N TRP A 269 -10.86 5.91 17.95
CA TRP A 269 -9.42 5.93 17.79
C TRP A 269 -8.94 6.95 16.73
N ASN A 270 -9.81 7.35 15.81
CA ASN A 270 -9.54 8.39 14.83
C ASN A 270 -10.34 9.66 15.17
N ILE A 271 -9.67 10.80 15.24
CA ILE A 271 -10.24 12.10 15.58
C ILE A 271 -11.32 12.53 14.58
N LYS A 272 -11.20 12.12 13.31
CA LYS A 272 -12.18 12.44 12.25
C LYS A 272 -13.63 12.17 12.67
N TRP A 273 -13.90 11.07 13.36
CA TRP A 273 -15.28 10.76 13.80
C TRP A 273 -15.81 11.72 14.89
N ALA A 274 -14.92 12.19 15.74
CA ALA A 274 -15.30 13.24 16.70
C ALA A 274 -15.53 14.58 15.98
N CYS A 275 -14.77 14.89 14.93
CA CYS A 275 -14.98 16.07 14.09
C CYS A 275 -16.32 16.01 13.35
N ASP A 276 -16.70 14.83 12.81
CA ASP A 276 -18.00 14.62 12.17
C ASP A 276 -19.15 14.94 13.14
N ILE A 277 -19.08 14.44 14.38
CA ILE A 277 -20.09 14.71 15.44
C ILE A 277 -20.13 16.20 15.79
N ALA A 278 -18.96 16.84 15.96
CA ALA A 278 -18.91 18.26 16.32
C ALA A 278 -19.48 19.14 15.21
N ALA A 279 -19.10 18.86 13.95
CA ALA A 279 -19.62 19.57 12.78
C ALA A 279 -21.13 19.34 12.62
N PHE A 280 -21.60 18.11 12.86
CA PHE A 280 -23.01 17.77 12.77
C PHE A 280 -23.86 18.51 13.82
N ILE A 281 -23.41 18.55 15.07
CA ILE A 281 -24.09 19.30 16.15
C ILE A 281 -24.12 20.80 15.84
N HIS A 282 -23.02 21.34 15.28
CA HIS A 282 -22.95 22.75 14.90
C HIS A 282 -23.93 23.08 13.77
N LEU A 283 -24.05 22.21 12.79
CA LEU A 283 -24.95 22.36 11.63
C LEU A 283 -26.43 22.25 12.04
N HIS A 284 -26.73 21.48 13.10
CA HIS A 284 -28.09 21.21 13.57
C HIS A 284 -28.30 21.73 15.01
N PRO A 285 -28.37 23.06 15.23
CA PRO A 285 -28.49 23.64 16.57
C PRO A 285 -29.84 23.34 17.25
N TYR A 286 -30.81 22.85 16.48
CA TYR A 286 -32.17 22.53 16.95
C TYR A 286 -32.42 21.05 17.15
N LEU A 287 -31.35 20.21 17.29
CA LEU A 287 -31.49 18.79 17.61
C LEU A 287 -32.31 18.60 18.90
N ASP A 288 -33.33 17.74 18.83
CA ASP A 288 -34.08 17.34 20.02
C ASP A 288 -33.31 16.26 20.80
N TRP A 289 -32.56 16.72 21.79
CA TRP A 289 -31.77 15.84 22.66
C TRP A 289 -32.61 14.88 23.49
N ASN A 290 -33.88 15.20 23.79
CA ASN A 290 -34.79 14.29 24.50
C ASN A 290 -35.15 13.11 23.57
N VAL A 291 -35.42 13.39 22.31
CA VAL A 291 -35.69 12.35 21.30
C VAL A 291 -34.45 11.50 21.07
N ILE A 292 -33.25 12.12 20.96
CA ILE A 292 -31.98 11.41 20.82
C ILE A 292 -31.75 10.48 22.01
N GLU A 293 -31.91 10.98 23.23
CA GLU A 293 -31.71 10.20 24.46
C GLU A 293 -32.70 9.04 24.55
N LEU A 294 -34.00 9.30 24.26
CA LEU A 294 -35.04 8.29 24.25
C LEU A 294 -34.75 7.15 23.26
N ARG A 295 -34.40 7.52 22.00
CA ARG A 295 -34.08 6.54 20.95
C ARG A 295 -32.80 5.79 21.29
N ALA A 296 -31.76 6.48 21.75
CA ALA A 296 -30.49 5.85 22.11
C ALA A 296 -30.66 4.87 23.28
N ARG A 297 -31.49 5.18 24.29
CA ARG A 297 -31.85 4.26 25.38
C ARG A 297 -32.60 3.03 24.86
N ALA A 298 -33.60 3.25 24.01
CA ALA A 298 -34.37 2.16 23.40
C ALA A 298 -33.47 1.23 22.58
N GLN A 299 -32.54 1.79 21.82
CA GLN A 299 -31.57 1.03 21.00
C GLN A 299 -30.42 0.43 21.82
N GLY A 300 -30.14 0.90 23.04
CA GLY A 300 -29.05 0.43 23.92
C GLY A 300 -27.68 1.02 23.60
N CYS A 301 -27.66 2.19 22.97
CA CYS A 301 -26.43 2.88 22.57
C CYS A 301 -26.25 4.26 23.25
N LEU A 302 -26.99 4.54 24.34
CA LEU A 302 -26.94 5.84 25.00
C LEU A 302 -25.52 6.23 25.40
N ARG A 303 -24.74 5.32 25.99
CA ARG A 303 -23.35 5.58 26.33
C ARG A 303 -22.49 5.99 25.13
N MET A 304 -22.74 5.42 23.96
CA MET A 304 -22.01 5.79 22.73
C MET A 304 -22.35 7.23 22.33
N VAL A 305 -23.64 7.60 22.40
CA VAL A 305 -24.08 8.97 22.07
C VAL A 305 -23.54 9.99 23.07
N LEU A 306 -23.62 9.71 24.38
CA LEU A 306 -23.07 10.59 25.41
C LEU A 306 -21.56 10.77 25.30
N LEU A 307 -20.82 9.69 24.99
CA LEU A 307 -19.38 9.74 24.79
C LEU A 307 -19.02 10.58 23.56
N ALA A 308 -19.72 10.38 22.43
CA ALA A 308 -19.57 11.19 21.22
C ALA A 308 -19.81 12.67 21.47
N ALA A 309 -20.93 13.02 22.12
CA ALA A 309 -21.27 14.39 22.49
C ALA A 309 -20.22 15.02 23.42
N SER A 310 -19.69 14.23 24.36
CA SER A 310 -18.65 14.69 25.29
C SER A 310 -17.31 14.97 24.62
N LEU A 311 -16.87 14.10 23.70
CA LEU A 311 -15.67 14.31 22.89
C LEU A 311 -15.80 15.56 22.03
N ALA A 312 -16.94 15.73 21.36
CA ALA A 312 -17.24 16.89 20.54
C ALA A 312 -17.25 18.20 21.35
N ARG A 313 -17.88 18.20 22.56
CA ARG A 313 -17.92 19.39 23.44
C ARG A 313 -16.52 19.72 23.97
N ARG A 314 -15.86 18.76 24.63
CA ARG A 314 -14.61 19.01 25.37
C ARG A 314 -13.43 19.38 24.49
N HIS A 315 -13.31 18.74 23.30
CA HIS A 315 -12.12 18.87 22.47
C HIS A 315 -12.36 19.67 21.19
N LEU A 316 -13.61 19.73 20.71
CA LEU A 316 -13.95 20.36 19.43
C LEU A 316 -14.95 21.52 19.57
N GLY A 317 -15.37 21.85 20.81
CA GLY A 317 -16.16 23.03 21.11
C GLY A 317 -17.61 22.95 20.65
N ALA A 318 -18.18 21.76 20.46
CA ALA A 318 -19.59 21.60 20.16
C ALA A 318 -20.47 22.06 21.36
N ILE A 319 -21.60 22.69 21.07
CA ILE A 319 -22.56 23.15 22.09
C ILE A 319 -23.60 22.04 22.29
N ILE A 320 -23.64 21.48 23.50
CA ILE A 320 -24.62 20.47 23.89
C ILE A 320 -25.37 20.95 25.16
N PRO A 321 -26.60 20.50 25.39
CA PRO A 321 -27.36 20.86 26.61
C PRO A 321 -26.62 20.42 27.87
N GLU A 322 -26.78 21.23 28.94
CA GLU A 322 -26.05 21.01 30.19
C GLU A 322 -26.47 19.71 30.91
N ASN A 323 -27.72 19.29 30.78
CA ASN A 323 -28.21 18.01 31.29
C ASN A 323 -27.54 16.82 30.64
N VAL A 324 -27.25 16.90 29.34
CA VAL A 324 -26.49 15.84 28.59
C VAL A 324 -25.05 15.80 29.07
N ALA A 325 -24.42 16.96 29.24
CA ALA A 325 -23.07 17.07 29.79
C ALA A 325 -22.96 16.55 31.24
N ALA A 326 -23.94 16.84 32.07
CA ALA A 326 -24.00 16.35 33.45
C ALA A 326 -24.14 14.83 33.53
N SER A 327 -24.96 14.24 32.66
CA SER A 327 -25.11 12.77 32.56
C SER A 327 -23.79 12.04 32.33
N VAL A 328 -22.87 12.66 31.59
CA VAL A 328 -21.51 12.10 31.33
C VAL A 328 -20.63 12.20 32.59
N ALA A 329 -20.73 13.29 33.33
CA ALA A 329 -19.89 13.49 34.51
C ALA A 329 -20.19 12.47 35.63
N VAL A 330 -21.42 11.95 35.67
CA VAL A 330 -21.85 10.99 36.70
C VAL A 330 -21.56 9.54 36.35
N ASP A 331 -21.37 9.20 35.08
CA ASP A 331 -21.04 7.81 34.65
C ASP A 331 -19.53 7.55 34.69
N PRO A 332 -19.00 6.74 35.65
CA PRO A 332 -17.58 6.48 35.76
C PRO A 332 -16.99 5.71 34.56
N VAL A 333 -17.85 4.96 33.85
CA VAL A 333 -17.43 4.24 32.64
C VAL A 333 -17.11 5.23 31.54
N LEU A 334 -17.95 6.24 31.36
CA LEU A 334 -17.74 7.28 30.34
C LEU A 334 -16.51 8.12 30.66
N ALA A 335 -16.29 8.49 31.93
CA ALA A 335 -15.09 9.23 32.34
C ALA A 335 -13.80 8.45 32.07
N ALA A 336 -13.79 7.15 32.39
CA ALA A 336 -12.64 6.28 32.12
C ALA A 336 -12.40 6.09 30.60
N MET A 337 -13.46 5.97 29.81
CA MET A 337 -13.37 5.81 28.34
C MET A 337 -12.85 7.10 27.69
N LEU A 338 -13.35 8.28 28.09
CA LEU A 338 -12.86 9.57 27.60
C LEU A 338 -11.35 9.72 27.81
N LYS A 339 -10.88 9.41 29.03
CA LYS A 339 -9.44 9.46 29.36
C LYS A 339 -8.63 8.57 28.41
N ARG A 340 -9.05 7.31 28.22
CA ARG A 340 -8.36 6.35 27.35
C ARG A 340 -8.32 6.75 25.88
N ILE A 341 -9.41 7.34 25.38
CA ILE A 341 -9.47 7.83 24.00
C ILE A 341 -8.49 8.99 23.81
N VAL A 342 -8.45 9.94 24.75
CA VAL A 342 -7.52 11.08 24.69
C VAL A 342 -6.07 10.61 24.82
N GLU A 343 -5.76 9.68 25.72
CA GLU A 343 -4.45 9.06 25.84
C GLU A 343 -4.03 8.38 24.53
N HIS A 344 -4.98 7.72 23.84
CA HIS A 344 -4.73 7.14 22.52
C HIS A 344 -4.40 8.22 21.48
N TRP A 345 -5.11 9.35 21.45
CA TRP A 345 -4.81 10.46 20.54
C TRP A 345 -3.46 11.14 20.83
N GLN A 346 -3.02 11.11 22.10
CA GLN A 346 -1.71 11.62 22.53
C GLN A 346 -0.57 10.72 22.14
N SER A 347 -0.80 9.40 22.07
CA SER A 347 0.25 8.42 21.78
C SER A 347 0.86 8.62 20.40
N ASP A 348 2.19 8.54 20.30
CA ASP A 348 2.93 8.63 19.05
C ASP A 348 2.99 7.26 18.34
N GLY A 349 2.82 7.28 17.02
CA GLY A 349 3.03 6.11 16.15
C GLY A 349 1.95 5.03 16.19
N VAL A 350 0.82 5.25 16.87
CA VAL A 350 -0.33 4.32 16.86
C VAL A 350 -1.26 4.67 15.70
N THR A 351 -0.98 4.11 14.53
CA THR A 351 -1.73 4.36 13.28
C THR A 351 -2.80 3.30 13.02
N GLY A 352 -3.61 2.98 14.02
CA GLY A 352 -4.65 1.96 13.80
C GLY A 352 -5.53 1.72 15.01
N PRO A 353 -6.63 0.96 14.83
CA PRO A 353 -7.54 0.66 15.92
C PRO A 353 -6.83 -0.16 17.01
N PRO A 354 -7.25 0.00 18.29
CA PRO A 354 -6.80 -0.84 19.37
C PRO A 354 -6.95 -2.33 19.08
N SER A 355 -6.21 -3.19 19.76
CA SER A 355 -6.31 -4.65 19.53
C SER A 355 -7.75 -5.14 19.64
N ASN A 356 -8.10 -6.18 18.89
CA ASN A 356 -9.46 -6.76 18.92
C ASN A 356 -9.93 -7.14 20.34
N ARG A 357 -9.02 -7.50 21.24
CA ARG A 357 -9.35 -7.81 22.64
C ARG A 357 -9.75 -6.56 23.40
N VAL A 358 -9.01 -5.48 23.27
CA VAL A 358 -9.33 -4.17 23.88
C VAL A 358 -10.62 -3.63 23.30
N LEU A 359 -10.79 -3.65 21.96
CA LEU A 359 -12.03 -3.26 21.31
C LEU A 359 -13.25 -4.02 21.85
N SER A 360 -13.14 -5.33 22.03
CA SER A 360 -14.27 -6.15 22.50
C SER A 360 -14.66 -5.86 23.93
N LEU A 361 -13.71 -5.63 24.82
CA LEU A 361 -13.96 -5.31 26.25
C LEU A 361 -14.52 -3.89 26.40
N ASP A 362 -14.01 -2.93 25.67
CA ASP A 362 -14.46 -1.55 25.79
C ASP A 362 -15.82 -1.35 25.10
N ARG A 363 -16.09 -2.04 23.99
CA ARG A 363 -17.43 -2.10 23.41
C ARG A 363 -18.43 -2.71 24.40
N LEU A 364 -18.06 -3.77 25.12
CA LEU A 364 -18.91 -4.35 26.17
C LEU A 364 -19.25 -3.34 27.27
N ARG A 365 -18.31 -2.47 27.65
CA ARG A 365 -18.54 -1.40 28.65
C ARG A 365 -19.50 -0.33 28.14
N LEU A 366 -19.53 -0.07 26.83
CA LEU A 366 -20.41 0.89 26.20
C LEU A 366 -21.88 0.42 26.06
N HIS A 367 -22.16 -0.89 26.29
CA HIS A 367 -23.54 -1.38 26.26
C HIS A 367 -24.27 -1.07 27.56
N ASP A 368 -25.51 -0.63 27.42
CA ASP A 368 -26.38 -0.32 28.53
C ASP A 368 -27.02 -1.58 29.13
N GLY A 369 -26.91 -1.79 30.43
CA GLY A 369 -27.55 -2.89 31.13
C GLY A 369 -26.91 -4.29 30.94
N LEU A 370 -27.20 -5.18 31.88
CA LEU A 370 -26.63 -6.53 31.91
C LEU A 370 -27.14 -7.44 30.76
N SER A 371 -28.42 -7.32 30.41
CA SER A 371 -29.02 -8.11 29.34
C SER A 371 -28.36 -7.87 27.99
N ARG A 372 -28.09 -6.58 27.64
CA ARG A 372 -27.41 -6.25 26.38
C ARG A 372 -25.95 -6.66 26.38
N LYS A 373 -25.27 -6.55 27.52
CA LYS A 373 -23.90 -7.07 27.67
C LYS A 373 -23.86 -8.58 27.46
N ALA A 374 -24.81 -9.32 28.04
CA ALA A 374 -24.96 -10.74 27.81
C ALA A 374 -25.25 -11.06 26.32
N SER A 375 -26.17 -10.32 25.70
CA SER A 375 -26.48 -10.45 24.29
C SER A 375 -25.24 -10.18 23.39
N TYR A 376 -24.47 -9.13 23.70
CA TYR A 376 -23.23 -8.84 22.98
C TYR A 376 -22.19 -9.98 23.09
N ILE A 377 -22.00 -10.53 24.30
CA ILE A 377 -21.12 -11.68 24.52
C ILE A 377 -21.62 -12.87 23.71
N MET A 378 -22.91 -13.22 23.84
CA MET A 378 -23.50 -14.35 23.12
C MET A 378 -23.38 -14.21 21.60
N ARG A 379 -23.74 -13.04 21.05
CA ARG A 379 -23.61 -12.81 19.60
C ARG A 379 -22.15 -12.83 19.15
N THR A 380 -21.23 -12.27 19.90
CA THR A 380 -19.78 -12.30 19.60
C THR A 380 -19.25 -13.76 19.61
N TRP A 381 -19.71 -14.60 20.51
CA TRP A 381 -19.26 -15.99 20.63
C TRP A 381 -19.94 -16.94 19.63
N PHE A 382 -21.23 -16.73 19.31
CA PHE A 382 -22.00 -17.71 18.55
C PHE A 382 -22.30 -17.29 17.11
N LEU A 383 -22.31 -16.00 16.74
CA LEU A 383 -22.54 -15.61 15.35
C LEU A 383 -21.28 -15.87 14.50
N PRO A 384 -21.38 -16.74 13.48
CA PRO A 384 -20.28 -17.00 12.56
C PRO A 384 -19.89 -15.74 11.77
N LYS A 385 -18.59 -15.54 11.58
CA LYS A 385 -18.07 -14.45 10.73
C LYS A 385 -17.86 -14.97 9.29
N PRO A 386 -17.73 -14.09 8.26
CA PRO A 386 -17.56 -14.50 6.87
C PRO A 386 -16.45 -15.53 6.66
N HIS A 387 -15.33 -15.41 7.37
CA HIS A 387 -14.23 -16.37 7.27
C HIS A 387 -14.58 -17.76 7.81
N HIS A 388 -15.52 -17.90 8.79
CA HIS A 388 -15.99 -19.20 9.25
C HIS A 388 -16.91 -19.86 8.20
N VAL A 389 -17.74 -19.04 7.52
CA VAL A 389 -18.61 -19.53 6.44
C VAL A 389 -17.78 -19.98 5.24
N GLY A 390 -16.62 -19.37 5.01
CA GLY A 390 -15.68 -19.77 3.96
C GLY A 390 -14.92 -21.07 4.23
N LEU A 391 -14.88 -21.56 5.49
CA LEU A 391 -14.14 -22.79 5.84
C LEU A 391 -14.83 -24.06 5.33
N VAL A 392 -16.16 -24.08 5.30
CA VAL A 392 -16.95 -25.27 4.94
C VAL A 392 -18.12 -24.83 4.06
N ARG A 393 -18.46 -25.62 3.04
CA ARG A 393 -19.62 -25.38 2.19
C ARG A 393 -20.81 -26.15 2.74
N LEU A 394 -21.69 -25.50 3.50
CA LEU A 394 -22.95 -26.10 3.97
C LEU A 394 -24.11 -25.66 3.07
N PRO A 395 -25.11 -26.53 2.86
CA PRO A 395 -26.37 -26.16 2.20
C PRO A 395 -27.09 -25.05 2.98
N ALA A 396 -27.87 -24.20 2.32
CA ALA A 396 -28.55 -23.06 2.93
C ALA A 396 -29.45 -23.44 4.12
N TRP A 397 -30.10 -24.61 4.11
CA TRP A 397 -30.95 -25.10 5.19
C TRP A 397 -30.15 -25.50 6.46
N LEU A 398 -28.82 -25.77 6.33
CA LEU A 398 -27.92 -26.11 7.44
C LEU A 398 -27.17 -24.87 7.96
N GLY A 399 -27.68 -23.69 7.78
CA GLY A 399 -26.99 -22.44 8.15
C GLY A 399 -26.58 -22.33 9.62
N LEU A 400 -27.39 -22.88 10.54
CA LEU A 400 -27.03 -22.99 11.96
C LEU A 400 -25.84 -23.92 12.19
N GLY A 401 -25.48 -24.78 11.25
CA GLY A 401 -24.27 -25.61 11.28
C GLY A 401 -22.96 -24.83 11.24
N TYR A 402 -22.98 -23.56 10.86
CA TYR A 402 -21.79 -22.70 10.96
C TYR A 402 -21.45 -22.28 12.39
N VAL A 403 -22.40 -22.39 13.33
CA VAL A 403 -22.14 -22.12 14.77
C VAL A 403 -21.13 -23.11 15.33
N PRO A 404 -21.31 -24.44 15.22
CA PRO A 404 -20.28 -25.40 15.61
C PRO A 404 -18.97 -25.25 14.84
N VAL A 405 -18.99 -24.91 13.55
CA VAL A 405 -17.75 -24.60 12.79
C VAL A 405 -16.98 -23.46 13.44
N LYS A 406 -17.67 -22.39 13.83
CA LYS A 406 -17.05 -21.27 14.57
C LYS A 406 -16.51 -21.72 15.92
N LEU A 407 -17.30 -22.46 16.72
CA LEU A 407 -16.89 -22.91 18.04
C LEU A 407 -15.66 -23.83 17.97
N VAL A 408 -15.63 -24.77 17.05
CA VAL A 408 -14.47 -25.63 16.80
C VAL A 408 -13.26 -24.79 16.37
N HIS A 409 -13.45 -23.84 15.48
CA HIS A 409 -12.37 -22.97 15.05
C HIS A 409 -11.85 -22.09 16.19
N ASP A 410 -12.73 -21.39 16.90
CA ASP A 410 -12.34 -20.38 17.89
C ASP A 410 -11.94 -20.98 19.26
N VAL A 411 -12.53 -22.12 19.67
CA VAL A 411 -12.33 -22.74 20.98
C VAL A 411 -11.31 -23.88 20.94
N ILE A 412 -11.21 -24.61 19.85
CA ILE A 412 -10.33 -25.77 19.71
C ILE A 412 -9.14 -25.45 18.77
N ALA A 413 -9.42 -25.12 17.51
CA ALA A 413 -8.37 -24.95 16.51
C ALA A 413 -7.48 -23.75 16.80
N LEU A 414 -8.04 -22.61 17.15
CA LEU A 414 -7.30 -21.39 17.42
C LEU A 414 -6.49 -21.44 18.74
N PRO A 415 -7.03 -21.97 19.87
CA PRO A 415 -6.24 -22.18 21.08
C PRO A 415 -5.18 -23.28 20.94
N LEU A 416 -5.49 -24.42 20.28
CA LEU A 416 -4.49 -25.43 19.94
C LEU A 416 -3.38 -24.85 19.06
N TYR A 417 -3.73 -24.07 18.06
CA TYR A 417 -2.78 -23.35 17.25
C TYR A 417 -1.91 -22.41 18.11
N ARG A 418 -2.51 -21.66 19.05
CA ARG A 418 -1.80 -20.79 19.98
C ARG A 418 -1.00 -21.56 21.03
N LEU A 419 -1.48 -22.72 21.45
CA LEU A 419 -0.77 -23.59 22.37
C LEU A 419 0.46 -24.21 21.69
N CYS A 420 0.33 -24.64 20.46
CA CYS A 420 1.44 -25.10 19.62
C CYS A 420 2.45 -23.97 19.37
N GLU A 421 1.98 -22.72 19.25
CA GLU A 421 2.85 -21.52 19.24
C GLU A 421 3.57 -21.31 20.59
N GLY A 422 2.93 -21.67 21.72
CA GLY A 422 3.46 -21.48 23.09
C GLY A 422 4.50 -22.52 23.52
N ILE A 423 4.48 -23.73 22.93
CA ILE A 423 5.36 -24.85 23.28
C ILE A 423 6.64 -24.90 22.42
N GLY A 424 6.99 -23.79 21.73
CA GLY A 424 8.23 -23.70 20.96
C GLY A 424 8.08 -23.94 19.46
N LEU A 425 6.90 -24.24 18.94
CA LEU A 425 6.53 -24.18 17.55
C LEU A 425 6.07 -22.73 17.23
N LYS A 426 6.93 -21.77 17.49
CA LYS A 426 6.65 -20.34 17.24
C LYS A 426 6.55 -20.06 15.75
N SER A 427 5.33 -20.01 15.23
CA SER A 427 5.05 -19.23 14.02
C SER A 427 5.18 -17.74 14.36
N LYS A 428 6.13 -17.07 13.72
CA LYS A 428 6.60 -15.69 13.97
C LYS A 428 5.60 -14.59 13.59
N ARG A 429 4.32 -14.71 13.85
CA ARG A 429 3.34 -13.69 13.40
C ARG A 429 2.72 -12.82 14.50
N ALA A 430 2.57 -13.29 15.72
CA ALA A 430 2.08 -12.46 16.84
C ALA A 430 3.18 -11.63 17.51
N GLY A 431 4.45 -12.04 17.35
CA GLY A 431 5.62 -11.32 17.86
C GLY A 431 6.09 -10.16 16.96
N ARG A 432 5.49 -9.96 15.78
CA ARG A 432 5.99 -8.98 14.80
C ARG A 432 5.70 -7.52 15.16
N ASN A 433 4.71 -7.21 15.95
CA ASN A 433 4.39 -5.82 16.32
C ASN A 433 4.87 -5.42 17.72
N ALA A 434 5.00 -6.35 18.66
CA ALA A 434 5.53 -6.07 20.00
C ALA A 434 7.07 -6.07 20.07
N ALA A 435 7.75 -6.62 19.05
CA ALA A 435 9.21 -6.66 18.93
C ALA A 435 9.77 -5.51 18.11
N LEU A 436 8.99 -4.43 17.87
CA LEU A 436 9.38 -3.30 17.01
C LEU A 436 9.98 -2.14 17.81
N GLU A 437 9.87 -2.13 19.12
CA GLU A 437 10.58 -1.14 19.95
C GLU A 437 11.87 -1.75 20.48
N PRO A 438 12.98 -1.02 20.43
CA PRO A 438 14.15 -1.41 21.20
C PRO A 438 13.71 -1.51 22.66
N THR A 439 14.04 -2.61 23.32
CA THR A 439 13.82 -2.78 24.75
C THR A 439 14.67 -1.80 25.57
N ASP A 440 15.67 -1.21 24.93
CA ASP A 440 16.55 -0.18 25.42
C ASP A 440 16.58 0.99 24.41
N PRO A 441 16.17 2.21 24.79
CA PRO A 441 16.26 3.40 23.94
C PRO A 441 17.67 3.74 23.45
N SER A 442 18.71 3.24 24.14
CA SER A 442 20.12 3.43 23.75
C SER A 442 20.66 2.36 22.79
N ASP A 443 19.85 1.36 22.39
CA ASP A 443 20.23 0.31 21.44
C ASP A 443 20.17 0.80 19.99
N ALA A 444 21.29 1.34 19.46
CA ALA A 444 21.43 1.77 18.08
C ALA A 444 21.11 0.64 17.07
N GLU A 445 21.57 -0.58 17.36
CA GLU A 445 21.30 -1.75 16.49
C GLU A 445 19.80 -2.13 16.49
N GLY A 446 19.10 -1.98 17.62
CA GLY A 446 17.66 -2.15 17.74
C GLY A 446 16.90 -1.14 16.89
N TRP A 447 17.30 0.11 16.93
CA TRP A 447 16.74 1.15 16.08
C TRP A 447 17.01 0.90 14.58
N ALA A 448 18.22 0.49 14.22
CA ALA A 448 18.57 0.16 12.84
C ALA A 448 17.76 -1.06 12.34
N ARG A 449 17.57 -2.10 13.15
CA ARG A 449 16.69 -3.24 12.82
C ARG A 449 15.24 -2.79 12.62
N ARG A 450 14.75 -1.88 13.45
CA ARG A 450 13.40 -1.30 13.32
C ARG A 450 13.26 -0.52 12.01
N ALA A 451 14.24 0.31 11.69
CA ALA A 451 14.30 1.07 10.45
C ALA A 451 14.28 0.16 9.21
N GLN A 452 15.06 -0.93 9.21
CA GLN A 452 15.08 -1.92 8.14
C GLN A 452 13.70 -2.60 7.97
N LYS A 453 13.00 -2.94 9.05
CA LYS A 453 11.65 -3.52 8.96
C LYS A 453 10.63 -2.55 8.37
N PHE A 454 10.72 -1.28 8.71
CA PHE A 454 9.87 -0.25 8.09
C PHE A 454 10.18 -0.09 6.61
N LEU A 455 11.45 -0.11 6.23
CA LEU A 455 11.89 -0.06 4.84
C LEU A 455 11.35 -1.27 4.04
N ASP A 456 11.49 -2.48 4.56
CA ASP A 456 10.99 -3.72 3.95
C ASP A 456 9.46 -3.73 3.80
N SER A 457 8.75 -2.99 4.66
CA SER A 457 7.31 -2.83 4.64
C SER A 457 6.84 -1.62 3.82
N ASN A 458 7.76 -0.95 3.09
CA ASN A 458 7.52 0.27 2.31
C ASN A 458 6.95 1.44 3.15
N ARG A 459 7.31 1.49 4.44
CA ARG A 459 6.95 2.55 5.39
C ARG A 459 8.10 3.54 5.53
N LEU A 460 8.32 4.29 4.45
CA LEU A 460 9.56 5.08 4.25
C LEU A 460 9.77 6.15 5.33
N THR A 461 8.72 6.89 5.71
CA THR A 461 8.80 7.93 6.75
C THR A 461 9.27 7.34 8.08
N GLN A 462 8.66 6.23 8.52
CA GLN A 462 9.05 5.58 9.77
C GLN A 462 10.44 4.93 9.69
N ALA A 463 10.85 4.49 8.51
CA ALA A 463 12.21 4.00 8.30
C ALA A 463 13.23 5.13 8.52
N ILE A 464 12.95 6.33 7.99
CA ILE A 464 13.81 7.52 8.16
C ILE A 464 13.92 7.91 9.63
N GLU A 465 12.77 8.01 10.33
CA GLU A 465 12.73 8.39 11.75
C GLU A 465 13.51 7.40 12.63
N ALA A 466 13.20 6.10 12.50
CA ALA A 466 13.90 5.07 13.27
C ALA A 466 15.41 5.04 12.96
N ASN A 467 15.78 5.29 11.70
CA ASN A 467 17.18 5.32 11.30
C ASN A 467 17.91 6.54 11.82
N ALA A 468 17.25 7.69 11.92
CA ALA A 468 17.83 8.89 12.51
C ALA A 468 18.20 8.66 14.00
N HIS A 469 17.35 7.94 14.75
CA HIS A 469 17.70 7.53 16.12
C HIS A 469 18.92 6.60 16.16
N ALA A 470 19.01 5.62 15.25
CA ALA A 470 20.15 4.72 15.19
C ALA A 470 21.45 5.48 14.90
N ILE A 471 21.46 6.38 13.91
CA ILE A 471 22.63 7.19 13.53
C ILE A 471 23.01 8.18 14.64
N ALA A 472 22.04 8.76 15.36
CA ALA A 472 22.33 9.68 16.47
C ALA A 472 23.02 8.98 17.65
N LEU A 473 22.71 7.68 17.87
CA LEU A 473 23.32 6.87 18.93
C LEU A 473 24.66 6.28 18.50
N ASP A 474 24.79 5.88 17.24
CA ASP A 474 26.00 5.29 16.68
C ASP A 474 26.11 5.66 15.18
N PRO A 475 26.86 6.74 14.84
CA PRO A 475 27.03 7.18 13.45
C PRO A 475 27.69 6.15 12.53
N ASP A 476 28.45 5.21 13.08
CA ASP A 476 29.17 4.18 12.34
C ASP A 476 28.39 2.84 12.27
N ASN A 477 27.16 2.82 12.77
CA ASN A 477 26.33 1.63 12.73
C ASN A 477 26.07 1.15 11.28
N VAL A 478 26.64 0.01 10.94
CA VAL A 478 26.59 -0.57 9.58
C VAL A 478 25.14 -0.78 9.08
N ALA A 479 24.25 -1.21 9.95
CA ALA A 479 22.85 -1.46 9.57
C ALA A 479 22.11 -0.13 9.32
N ALA A 480 22.37 0.90 10.15
CA ALA A 480 21.80 2.23 9.99
C ALA A 480 22.34 2.93 8.72
N ILE A 481 23.64 2.85 8.45
CA ILE A 481 24.26 3.37 7.21
C ILE A 481 23.61 2.70 5.99
N ARG A 482 23.39 1.37 6.01
CA ARG A 482 22.71 0.65 4.94
C ARG A 482 21.30 1.18 4.69
N VAL A 483 20.53 1.40 5.73
CA VAL A 483 19.18 1.97 5.62
C VAL A 483 19.25 3.39 5.06
N SER A 484 20.19 4.23 5.51
CA SER A 484 20.39 5.59 4.99
C SER A 484 20.62 5.59 3.48
N ILE A 485 21.53 4.77 2.99
CA ILE A 485 21.83 4.65 1.54
C ILE A 485 20.56 4.25 0.78
N CYS A 486 19.84 3.21 1.23
CA CYS A 486 18.61 2.76 0.58
C CYS A 486 17.51 3.84 0.57
N VAL A 487 17.35 4.57 1.67
CA VAL A 487 16.40 5.68 1.79
C VAL A 487 16.73 6.79 0.82
N ARG A 488 18.00 7.22 0.75
CA ARG A 488 18.44 8.27 -0.21
C ARG A 488 18.16 7.85 -1.65
N MET A 489 18.43 6.59 -2.01
CA MET A 489 18.12 6.08 -3.35
C MET A 489 16.59 6.07 -3.64
N LEU A 490 15.77 5.67 -2.66
CA LEU A 490 14.32 5.61 -2.82
C LEU A 490 13.65 6.99 -2.81
N THR A 491 14.30 7.99 -2.24
CA THR A 491 13.81 9.37 -2.19
C THR A 491 14.44 10.29 -3.22
N CYS A 492 15.34 9.78 -4.08
CA CYS A 492 16.12 10.60 -5.02
C CYS A 492 16.83 11.78 -4.32
N SER A 493 17.41 11.52 -3.13
CA SER A 493 18.24 12.48 -2.41
C SER A 493 19.69 12.21 -2.77
N TRP A 494 20.31 13.07 -3.55
CA TRP A 494 21.58 12.78 -4.22
C TRP A 494 22.80 13.50 -3.63
N GLU A 495 22.62 14.35 -2.63
CA GLU A 495 23.68 15.18 -2.02
C GLU A 495 24.86 14.35 -1.52
N GLU A 496 24.62 13.17 -0.92
CA GLU A 496 25.65 12.29 -0.37
C GLU A 496 26.03 11.11 -1.30
N ARG A 497 25.60 11.14 -2.56
CA ARG A 497 25.73 9.98 -3.47
C ARG A 497 27.19 9.55 -3.68
N ASP A 498 28.13 10.46 -3.85
CA ASP A 498 29.53 10.12 -4.07
C ASP A 498 30.16 9.57 -2.80
N GLU A 499 29.79 10.09 -1.64
CA GLU A 499 30.18 9.55 -0.34
C GLU A 499 29.58 8.13 -0.14
N ASP A 500 28.35 7.90 -0.53
CA ASP A 500 27.73 6.57 -0.51
C ASP A 500 28.49 5.57 -1.40
N LYS A 501 28.87 5.99 -2.62
CA LYS A 501 29.71 5.17 -3.53
C LYS A 501 31.07 4.85 -2.88
N ARG A 502 31.73 5.85 -2.29
CA ARG A 502 33.02 5.68 -1.61
C ARG A 502 32.91 4.68 -0.46
N ARG A 503 31.91 4.86 0.43
CA ARG A 503 31.65 3.97 1.57
C ARG A 503 31.34 2.54 1.13
N ILE A 504 30.52 2.37 0.09
CA ILE A 504 30.23 1.05 -0.48
C ILE A 504 31.51 0.37 -0.97
N GLY A 505 32.35 1.07 -1.76
CA GLY A 505 33.61 0.53 -2.25
C GLY A 505 34.58 0.18 -1.12
N GLU A 506 34.64 1.00 -0.06
CA GLU A 506 35.44 0.69 1.13
C GLU A 506 34.90 -0.55 1.88
N GLY A 507 33.57 -0.60 2.08
CA GLY A 507 32.93 -1.76 2.66
C GLY A 507 33.20 -3.05 1.90
N LEU A 508 33.21 -3.02 0.56
CA LEU A 508 33.59 -4.19 -0.26
C LEU A 508 35.02 -4.64 -0.01
N ARG A 509 35.98 -3.68 0.13
CA ARG A 509 37.40 -4.01 0.39
C ARG A 509 37.63 -4.55 1.81
N THR A 510 36.85 -4.06 2.79
CA THR A 510 36.95 -4.50 4.20
C THR A 510 36.07 -5.70 4.52
N GLY A 511 35.24 -6.17 3.57
CA GLY A 511 34.30 -7.29 3.77
C GLY A 511 32.99 -6.88 4.49
N THR A 512 32.70 -5.58 4.57
CA THR A 512 31.49 -5.04 5.21
C THR A 512 30.35 -4.89 4.22
N ARG A 513 29.17 -5.42 4.56
CA ARG A 513 27.97 -5.40 3.69
C ARG A 513 27.14 -4.15 3.91
N LEU A 514 27.51 -3.02 3.31
CA LEU A 514 26.86 -1.73 3.47
C LEU A 514 25.61 -1.54 2.61
N ILE A 515 25.36 -2.39 1.63
CA ILE A 515 24.21 -2.27 0.73
C ILE A 515 23.66 -3.65 0.34
N ALA A 516 22.35 -3.76 0.11
CA ALA A 516 21.77 -4.99 -0.41
C ALA A 516 22.09 -5.17 -1.92
N PRO A 517 22.27 -6.41 -2.42
CA PRO A 517 22.67 -6.66 -3.80
C PRO A 517 21.81 -5.97 -4.86
N VAL A 518 20.49 -5.89 -4.66
CA VAL A 518 19.56 -5.26 -5.62
C VAL A 518 19.78 -3.73 -5.72
N PHE A 519 20.06 -3.07 -4.61
CA PHE A 519 20.32 -1.62 -4.60
C PHE A 519 21.72 -1.28 -5.10
N HIS A 520 22.69 -2.14 -4.84
CA HIS A 520 24.04 -1.97 -5.35
C HIS A 520 24.05 -1.87 -6.89
N ARG A 521 23.23 -2.68 -7.58
CA ARG A 521 23.09 -2.66 -9.03
C ARG A 521 22.51 -1.37 -9.59
N ALA A 522 21.88 -0.54 -8.77
CA ALA A 522 21.33 0.74 -9.18
C ALA A 522 22.25 1.93 -8.90
N ILE A 523 23.35 1.73 -8.18
CA ILE A 523 24.31 2.79 -7.86
C ILE A 523 25.69 2.55 -8.43
N ILE A 524 26.12 1.28 -8.58
CA ILE A 524 27.41 0.85 -9.12
C ILE A 524 27.20 0.03 -10.39
N GLU A 525 27.99 0.27 -11.41
CA GLU A 525 27.88 -0.39 -12.73
C GLU A 525 29.00 -1.41 -13.01
N SER A 526 29.68 -1.92 -12.01
CA SER A 526 30.78 -2.87 -12.16
C SER A 526 30.32 -4.31 -11.86
N GLU A 527 30.38 -5.22 -12.85
CA GLU A 527 30.07 -6.64 -12.63
C GLU A 527 31.06 -7.30 -11.65
N ALA A 528 32.33 -6.86 -11.66
CA ALA A 528 33.33 -7.36 -10.71
C ALA A 528 32.97 -7.00 -9.26
N GLU A 529 32.53 -5.78 -9.01
CA GLU A 529 32.10 -5.34 -7.67
C GLU A 529 30.79 -6.02 -7.26
N HIS A 530 29.87 -6.23 -8.18
CA HIS A 530 28.66 -7.01 -7.94
C HIS A 530 28.98 -8.44 -7.53
N SER A 531 29.91 -9.08 -8.24
CA SER A 531 30.39 -10.42 -7.92
C SER A 531 31.02 -10.46 -6.52
N LEU A 532 31.85 -9.48 -6.18
CA LEU A 532 32.48 -9.39 -4.85
C LEU A 532 31.42 -9.24 -3.75
N LEU A 533 30.46 -8.33 -3.93
CA LEU A 533 29.36 -8.13 -2.96
C LEU A 533 28.54 -9.40 -2.73
N THR A 534 28.14 -10.09 -3.82
CA THR A 534 27.33 -11.30 -3.70
C THR A 534 28.09 -12.46 -3.07
N ARG A 535 29.40 -12.57 -3.29
CA ARG A 535 30.28 -13.50 -2.53
C ARG A 535 30.30 -13.19 -1.04
N LEU A 536 30.42 -11.92 -0.65
CA LEU A 536 30.34 -11.49 0.74
C LEU A 536 28.96 -11.77 1.33
N TRP A 537 27.90 -11.61 0.52
CA TRP A 537 26.53 -11.89 0.95
C TRP A 537 26.30 -13.37 1.20
N THR A 538 26.78 -14.23 0.30
CA THR A 538 26.65 -15.68 0.37
C THR A 538 27.42 -16.29 1.53
N ARG A 539 28.61 -15.76 1.88
CA ARG A 539 29.36 -16.18 3.07
C ARG A 539 28.60 -16.06 4.40
N GLY A 540 27.57 -15.24 4.45
CA GLY A 540 26.71 -15.07 5.61
C GLY A 540 25.60 -16.12 5.75
N PHE A 541 25.44 -17.03 4.80
CA PHE A 541 24.48 -18.13 4.91
C PHE A 541 25.08 -19.33 5.64
N PRO A 542 24.32 -20.00 6.52
CA PRO A 542 24.76 -21.24 7.11
C PRO A 542 25.07 -22.29 6.03
N GLN A 543 26.12 -23.05 6.20
CA GLN A 543 26.38 -24.22 5.38
C GLN A 543 25.53 -25.39 5.88
N PHE A 544 24.94 -26.09 4.92
CA PHE A 544 24.08 -27.26 5.20
C PHE A 544 24.60 -28.45 4.43
N GLU A 545 24.41 -29.65 4.98
CA GLU A 545 24.59 -30.89 4.25
C GLU A 545 23.55 -30.98 3.12
N PRO A 546 23.95 -31.23 1.86
CA PRO A 546 23.03 -31.42 0.75
C PRO A 546 21.99 -32.50 1.01
N LEU A 547 20.72 -32.24 0.75
CA LEU A 547 19.67 -33.25 0.86
C LEU A 547 19.70 -34.22 -0.30
N TRP A 548 20.03 -33.75 -1.51
CA TRP A 548 20.31 -34.62 -2.65
C TRP A 548 21.74 -35.18 -2.52
N LYS A 549 21.85 -36.52 -2.51
CA LYS A 549 23.10 -37.27 -2.26
C LYS A 549 23.72 -37.87 -3.53
N GLY A 550 23.30 -37.44 -4.73
CA GLY A 550 23.79 -37.95 -6.00
C GLY A 550 22.86 -38.97 -6.66
N GLU A 551 21.65 -39.16 -6.10
CA GLU A 551 20.65 -40.06 -6.66
C GLU A 551 20.23 -39.63 -8.07
N ARG A 552 20.01 -40.57 -8.96
CA ARG A 552 19.46 -40.36 -10.29
C ARG A 552 17.99 -40.74 -10.31
N TYR A 553 17.16 -39.78 -10.60
CA TYR A 553 15.71 -40.00 -10.76
C TYR A 553 15.42 -40.57 -12.15
N ARG A 554 14.40 -41.44 -12.22
CA ARG A 554 13.93 -42.05 -13.48
C ARG A 554 12.46 -41.72 -13.65
N HIS A 555 12.18 -40.50 -14.04
CA HIS A 555 10.83 -40.03 -14.30
C HIS A 555 10.53 -40.09 -15.81
N ASP A 556 9.26 -40.35 -16.17
CA ASP A 556 8.77 -40.26 -17.54
C ASP A 556 8.73 -38.80 -18.03
N ARG A 557 8.58 -37.85 -17.10
CA ARG A 557 8.59 -36.41 -17.34
C ARG A 557 9.59 -35.73 -16.42
N ILE A 558 10.28 -34.73 -16.94
CA ILE A 558 11.20 -33.91 -16.12
C ILE A 558 10.39 -33.11 -15.12
N ARG A 559 10.66 -33.25 -13.82
CA ARG A 559 10.00 -32.50 -12.74
C ARG A 559 10.71 -31.17 -12.51
N VAL A 560 10.01 -30.07 -12.84
CA VAL A 560 10.54 -28.70 -12.67
C VAL A 560 9.74 -27.97 -11.59
N ALA A 561 10.37 -27.60 -10.50
CA ALA A 561 9.77 -26.79 -9.45
C ALA A 561 10.21 -25.33 -9.58
N TYR A 562 9.25 -24.44 -9.76
CA TYR A 562 9.46 -23.00 -9.71
C TYR A 562 9.19 -22.47 -8.32
N ILE A 563 10.20 -21.87 -7.69
CA ILE A 563 10.08 -21.28 -6.35
C ILE A 563 9.91 -19.76 -6.47
N SER A 564 8.87 -19.20 -5.86
CA SER A 564 8.66 -17.74 -5.85
C SER A 564 7.88 -17.24 -4.65
N THR A 565 8.26 -16.03 -4.17
CA THR A 565 7.44 -15.20 -3.27
C THR A 565 6.33 -14.48 -4.01
N ASP A 566 6.37 -14.43 -5.34
CA ASP A 566 5.64 -13.51 -6.18
C ASP A 566 4.56 -14.18 -7.04
N PHE A 567 4.18 -15.41 -6.74
CA PHE A 567 3.03 -16.07 -7.36
C PHE A 567 1.71 -15.44 -6.88
N ARG A 568 1.48 -14.20 -7.26
CA ARG A 568 0.39 -13.31 -6.89
C ARG A 568 0.27 -12.19 -7.92
N ASP A 569 -0.56 -11.17 -7.67
CA ASP A 569 -0.55 -9.94 -8.48
C ASP A 569 0.80 -9.23 -8.29
N HIS A 570 1.73 -9.55 -9.18
CA HIS A 570 3.10 -9.07 -9.14
C HIS A 570 3.73 -9.12 -10.55
N VAL A 571 4.61 -8.17 -10.82
CA VAL A 571 5.26 -8.00 -12.12
C VAL A 571 6.00 -9.25 -12.64
N VAL A 572 6.59 -10.07 -11.76
CA VAL A 572 7.23 -11.35 -12.16
C VAL A 572 6.18 -12.31 -12.68
N SER A 573 5.02 -12.39 -12.02
CA SER A 573 3.90 -13.22 -12.47
C SER A 573 3.33 -12.75 -13.80
N ASP A 574 3.20 -11.43 -13.99
CA ASP A 574 2.68 -10.84 -15.23
C ASP A 574 3.50 -11.22 -16.47
N VAL A 575 4.80 -11.37 -16.31
CA VAL A 575 5.67 -11.67 -17.46
C VAL A 575 5.85 -13.19 -17.70
N ILE A 576 5.79 -14.02 -16.65
CA ILE A 576 6.08 -15.46 -16.79
C ILE A 576 4.83 -16.33 -16.92
N ALA A 577 3.63 -15.84 -16.57
CA ALA A 577 2.42 -16.66 -16.52
C ALA A 577 2.13 -17.40 -17.83
N GLY A 578 2.22 -16.70 -18.96
CA GLY A 578 2.02 -17.32 -20.26
C GLY A 578 3.01 -18.45 -20.55
N CYS A 579 4.27 -18.28 -20.15
CA CYS A 579 5.29 -19.35 -20.30
C CYS A 579 4.91 -20.59 -19.46
N LEU A 580 4.47 -20.40 -18.22
CA LEU A 580 4.06 -21.50 -17.33
C LEU A 580 2.85 -22.27 -17.86
N GLU A 581 1.92 -21.58 -18.55
CA GLU A 581 0.74 -22.19 -19.17
C GLU A 581 1.09 -23.05 -20.40
N HIS A 582 2.12 -22.64 -21.16
CA HIS A 582 2.50 -23.26 -22.42
C HIS A 582 3.51 -24.39 -22.28
N HIS A 583 3.92 -24.76 -21.07
CA HIS A 583 4.77 -25.94 -20.89
C HIS A 583 4.14 -27.20 -21.46
N ASP A 584 4.95 -27.99 -22.20
CA ASP A 584 4.58 -29.31 -22.72
C ASP A 584 4.40 -30.29 -21.56
N LYS A 585 3.15 -30.43 -21.10
CA LYS A 585 2.77 -31.29 -19.97
C LYS A 585 2.93 -32.79 -20.23
N THR A 586 3.25 -33.19 -21.47
CA THR A 586 3.61 -34.57 -21.82
C THR A 586 5.06 -34.87 -21.48
N ARG A 587 5.92 -33.87 -21.43
CA ARG A 587 7.38 -33.99 -21.21
C ARG A 587 7.82 -33.42 -19.88
N PHE A 588 7.08 -32.45 -19.35
CA PHE A 588 7.39 -31.79 -18.10
C PHE A 588 6.24 -31.93 -17.09
N GLU A 589 6.61 -32.15 -15.82
CA GLU A 589 5.73 -32.00 -14.68
C GLU A 589 6.13 -30.74 -13.95
N THR A 590 5.32 -29.68 -14.09
CA THR A 590 5.64 -28.38 -13.51
C THR A 590 4.99 -28.21 -12.13
N ILE A 591 5.76 -27.77 -11.16
CA ILE A 591 5.34 -27.57 -9.77
C ILE A 591 5.52 -26.11 -9.39
N GLY A 592 4.44 -25.42 -9.05
CA GLY A 592 4.50 -24.09 -8.45
C GLY A 592 4.74 -24.19 -6.94
N PHE A 593 5.90 -23.77 -6.47
CA PHE A 593 6.27 -23.81 -5.06
C PHE A 593 6.22 -22.38 -4.47
N SER A 594 5.07 -21.99 -3.93
CA SER A 594 4.81 -20.63 -3.48
C SER A 594 5.29 -20.41 -2.06
N ILE A 595 6.25 -19.52 -1.89
CA ILE A 595 6.81 -19.15 -0.59
C ILE A 595 6.36 -17.75 -0.10
N GLY A 596 5.56 -17.03 -0.90
CA GLY A 596 5.01 -15.72 -0.59
C GLY A 596 3.52 -15.72 -0.25
N PRO A 597 2.93 -14.55 0.01
CA PRO A 597 1.54 -14.42 0.40
C PRO A 597 0.56 -14.80 -0.73
N ASP A 598 -0.56 -15.37 -0.34
CA ASP A 598 -1.72 -15.53 -1.20
C ASP A 598 -2.59 -14.28 -1.09
N ASP A 599 -2.72 -13.54 -2.16
CA ASP A 599 -3.49 -12.30 -2.24
C ASP A 599 -4.91 -12.51 -2.76
N GLY A 600 -5.27 -13.75 -3.14
CA GLY A 600 -6.57 -14.09 -3.71
C GLY A 600 -6.82 -13.53 -5.11
N SER A 601 -5.82 -12.93 -5.76
CA SER A 601 -5.93 -12.27 -7.07
C SER A 601 -6.28 -13.24 -8.20
N ASN A 602 -6.76 -12.70 -9.32
CA ASN A 602 -6.97 -13.48 -10.53
C ASN A 602 -5.65 -14.03 -11.09
N MET A 603 -4.56 -13.30 -10.95
CA MET A 603 -3.22 -13.78 -11.31
C MET A 603 -2.84 -15.00 -10.47
N ARG A 604 -3.10 -14.99 -9.15
CA ARG A 604 -2.87 -16.16 -8.28
C ARG A 604 -3.65 -17.39 -8.76
N LYS A 605 -4.93 -17.22 -9.12
CA LYS A 605 -5.77 -18.32 -9.63
C LYS A 605 -5.26 -18.84 -10.96
N ARG A 606 -4.87 -17.94 -11.87
CA ARG A 606 -4.28 -18.26 -13.18
C ARG A 606 -3.03 -19.12 -13.01
N LEU A 607 -2.12 -18.71 -12.14
CA LEU A 607 -0.89 -19.46 -11.84
C LEU A 607 -1.15 -20.83 -11.22
N VAL A 608 -2.10 -20.94 -10.27
CA VAL A 608 -2.50 -22.23 -9.71
C VAL A 608 -2.96 -23.21 -10.80
N SER A 609 -3.68 -22.71 -11.81
CA SER A 609 -4.16 -23.52 -12.93
C SER A 609 -3.08 -23.87 -13.98
N ALA A 610 -2.04 -23.03 -14.10
CA ALA A 610 -0.95 -23.22 -15.05
C ALA A 610 -0.08 -24.43 -14.71
N PHE A 611 0.17 -24.70 -13.44
CA PHE A 611 1.01 -25.79 -12.96
C PHE A 611 0.27 -27.13 -12.91
N ASN A 612 0.99 -28.23 -13.06
CA ASN A 612 0.46 -29.58 -12.79
C ASN A 612 0.16 -29.73 -11.30
N ARG A 613 0.97 -29.15 -10.44
CA ARG A 613 0.81 -29.15 -8.99
C ARG A 613 1.19 -27.79 -8.42
N PHE A 614 0.42 -27.27 -7.49
CA PHE A 614 0.71 -26.01 -6.82
C PHE A 614 0.77 -26.21 -5.30
N ILE A 615 1.90 -25.82 -4.69
CA ILE A 615 2.19 -26.02 -3.27
C ILE A 615 2.36 -24.69 -2.57
N ASP A 616 1.57 -24.44 -1.53
CA ASP A 616 1.72 -23.28 -0.67
C ASP A 616 2.67 -23.60 0.51
N ALA A 617 3.94 -23.25 0.34
CA ALA A 617 5.02 -23.48 1.29
C ALA A 617 5.30 -22.29 2.23
N ARG A 618 4.42 -21.26 2.26
CA ARG A 618 4.62 -20.04 3.07
C ARG A 618 4.86 -20.31 4.55
N LYS A 619 4.17 -21.32 5.09
CA LYS A 619 4.21 -21.67 6.51
C LYS A 619 5.29 -22.67 6.85
N MET A 620 5.91 -23.30 5.86
CA MET A 620 7.00 -24.25 6.06
C MET A 620 8.28 -23.53 6.47
N SER A 621 9.12 -24.15 7.28
CA SER A 621 10.50 -23.71 7.47
C SER A 621 11.30 -23.93 6.19
N ASP A 622 12.47 -23.31 6.04
CA ASP A 622 13.36 -23.57 4.91
C ASP A 622 13.79 -25.04 4.86
N GLY A 623 13.95 -25.67 6.02
CA GLY A 623 14.27 -27.09 6.13
C GLY A 623 13.14 -27.98 5.63
N ASP A 624 11.90 -27.76 6.09
CA ASP A 624 10.73 -28.55 5.68
C ASP A 624 10.43 -28.37 4.20
N ALA A 625 10.57 -27.13 3.70
CA ALA A 625 10.38 -26.81 2.29
C ALA A 625 11.41 -27.54 1.41
N ALA A 626 12.68 -27.54 1.82
CA ALA A 626 13.74 -28.27 1.12
C ALA A 626 13.52 -29.80 1.19
N ALA A 627 13.11 -30.31 2.36
CA ALA A 627 12.80 -31.74 2.52
C ALA A 627 11.65 -32.17 1.62
N LEU A 628 10.60 -31.37 1.50
CA LEU A 628 9.46 -31.65 0.61
C LEU A 628 9.86 -31.65 -0.87
N LEU A 629 10.70 -30.70 -1.30
CA LEU A 629 11.24 -30.70 -2.68
C LEU A 629 12.06 -31.96 -2.96
N ARG A 630 12.83 -32.43 -1.97
CA ARG A 630 13.59 -33.68 -2.05
C ARG A 630 12.68 -34.91 -2.11
N GLU A 631 11.64 -34.96 -1.27
CA GLU A 631 10.63 -36.03 -1.25
C GLU A 631 9.87 -36.13 -2.59
N LEU A 632 9.60 -35.00 -3.20
CA LEU A 632 8.96 -34.92 -4.51
C LEU A 632 9.91 -35.30 -5.66
N GLU A 633 11.15 -35.62 -5.36
CA GLU A 633 12.19 -35.98 -6.32
C GLU A 633 12.24 -34.99 -7.50
N ILE A 634 12.35 -33.68 -7.16
CA ILE A 634 12.44 -32.61 -8.16
C ILE A 634 13.76 -32.74 -8.92
N ASP A 635 13.70 -32.78 -10.26
CA ASP A 635 14.88 -32.81 -11.12
C ASP A 635 15.57 -31.47 -11.22
N ILE A 636 14.77 -30.39 -11.42
CA ILE A 636 15.24 -29.02 -11.60
C ILE A 636 14.45 -28.06 -10.69
N VAL A 637 15.15 -27.33 -9.84
CA VAL A 637 14.58 -26.20 -9.09
C VAL A 637 14.94 -24.89 -9.77
N VAL A 638 13.95 -24.06 -10.08
CA VAL A 638 14.11 -22.73 -10.66
C VAL A 638 13.73 -21.68 -9.62
N ASP A 639 14.70 -20.90 -9.15
CA ASP A 639 14.50 -19.80 -8.22
C ASP A 639 14.18 -18.52 -8.99
N LEU A 640 12.96 -18.02 -8.83
CA LEU A 640 12.49 -16.79 -9.46
C LEU A 640 12.72 -15.53 -8.61
N ASN A 641 13.39 -15.61 -7.47
CA ASN A 641 13.64 -14.48 -6.59
C ASN A 641 15.12 -14.10 -6.46
N GLY A 642 16.01 -15.03 -6.28
CA GLY A 642 17.42 -14.77 -6.00
C GLY A 642 17.57 -13.87 -4.75
N TYR A 643 18.33 -12.76 -4.89
CA TYR A 643 18.50 -11.77 -3.83
C TYR A 643 17.48 -10.63 -3.86
N SER A 644 16.35 -10.77 -4.58
CA SER A 644 15.23 -9.85 -4.56
C SER A 644 14.13 -10.31 -3.57
N GLY A 645 13.39 -9.37 -2.95
CA GLY A 645 12.23 -9.68 -2.12
C GLY A 645 12.54 -10.38 -0.78
N GLU A 646 11.55 -11.10 -0.23
CA GLU A 646 11.69 -11.92 0.99
C GLU A 646 12.58 -13.14 0.67
N LYS A 647 13.70 -13.22 1.35
CA LYS A 647 14.78 -14.16 1.03
C LYS A 647 14.58 -15.48 1.75
N ARG A 648 14.35 -16.54 1.00
CA ARG A 648 14.33 -17.92 1.51
C ARG A 648 15.40 -18.78 0.84
N THR A 649 16.57 -18.18 0.58
CA THR A 649 17.76 -18.81 -0.01
C THR A 649 18.20 -20.05 0.79
N GLY A 650 17.85 -20.15 2.08
CA GLY A 650 18.08 -21.33 2.90
C GLY A 650 17.44 -22.62 2.39
N ILE A 651 16.42 -22.54 1.51
CA ILE A 651 15.84 -23.71 0.82
C ILE A 651 16.87 -24.30 -0.15
N LEU A 652 17.39 -23.44 -1.04
CA LEU A 652 18.38 -23.86 -2.05
C LEU A 652 19.72 -24.25 -1.43
N ALA A 653 20.13 -23.58 -0.34
CA ALA A 653 21.39 -23.87 0.36
C ALA A 653 21.45 -25.30 0.93
N ARG A 654 20.30 -25.97 1.10
CA ARG A 654 20.17 -27.38 1.48
C ARG A 654 20.23 -28.34 0.30
N ARG A 655 20.39 -27.82 -0.91
CA ARG A 655 20.47 -28.56 -2.16
C ARG A 655 19.42 -29.69 -2.25
N PRO A 656 18.13 -29.37 -2.35
CA PRO A 656 17.05 -30.37 -2.42
C PRO A 656 16.94 -31.07 -3.76
N ALA A 657 17.58 -30.57 -4.82
CA ALA A 657 17.48 -31.10 -6.17
C ALA A 657 18.88 -31.21 -6.83
N PRO A 658 19.02 -32.12 -7.82
CA PRO A 658 20.26 -32.27 -8.57
C PRO A 658 20.66 -31.05 -9.38
N VAL A 659 19.67 -30.29 -9.92
CA VAL A 659 19.91 -29.07 -10.70
C VAL A 659 19.19 -27.91 -10.07
N GLN A 660 19.89 -26.81 -9.81
CA GLN A 660 19.35 -25.57 -9.23
C GLN A 660 19.71 -24.39 -10.13
N VAL A 661 18.70 -23.61 -10.50
CA VAL A 661 18.76 -22.56 -11.52
C VAL A 661 18.31 -21.22 -10.94
N SER A 662 19.09 -20.16 -11.10
CA SER A 662 18.69 -18.77 -10.87
C SER A 662 18.07 -18.20 -12.13
N TYR A 663 16.89 -17.60 -12.02
CA TYR A 663 16.21 -17.06 -13.18
C TYR A 663 15.32 -15.86 -12.84
N LEU A 664 15.36 -14.85 -13.69
CA LEU A 664 14.43 -13.73 -13.83
C LEU A 664 14.46 -12.67 -12.70
N GLY A 665 14.21 -13.05 -11.43
CA GLY A 665 13.91 -12.09 -10.37
C GLY A 665 15.08 -11.23 -9.89
N TYR A 666 16.30 -11.79 -9.90
CA TYR A 666 17.51 -11.06 -9.55
C TYR A 666 18.46 -10.98 -10.77
N PRO A 667 18.73 -9.76 -11.27
CA PRO A 667 19.51 -9.59 -12.50
C PRO A 667 21.02 -9.66 -12.24
N GLY A 668 21.55 -10.87 -12.09
CA GLY A 668 23.00 -11.12 -11.93
C GLY A 668 23.32 -12.35 -11.10
N THR A 669 24.62 -12.58 -10.88
CA THR A 669 25.10 -13.74 -10.13
C THR A 669 24.70 -13.69 -8.66
N MET A 670 24.27 -14.81 -8.12
CA MET A 670 24.12 -15.01 -6.66
C MET A 670 25.46 -15.37 -6.00
N ASN A 671 26.45 -15.81 -6.78
CA ASN A 671 27.72 -16.36 -6.30
C ASN A 671 27.52 -17.39 -5.17
N ALA A 672 26.53 -18.26 -5.35
CA ALA A 672 26.14 -19.25 -4.37
C ALA A 672 26.56 -20.65 -4.88
N PRO A 673 27.38 -21.40 -4.12
CA PRO A 673 27.93 -22.70 -4.59
C PRO A 673 26.85 -23.79 -4.77
N PHE A 674 25.64 -23.50 -4.30
CA PHE A 674 24.49 -24.37 -4.45
C PHE A 674 23.59 -24.01 -5.65
N VAL A 675 23.93 -22.99 -6.44
CA VAL A 675 23.22 -22.65 -7.68
C VAL A 675 24.12 -23.04 -8.87
N ASP A 676 23.60 -23.89 -9.74
CA ASP A 676 24.38 -24.49 -10.86
C ASP A 676 24.36 -23.62 -12.12
N TYR A 677 23.19 -23.04 -12.43
CA TYR A 677 22.96 -22.30 -13.67
C TYR A 677 22.27 -20.97 -13.46
N ILE A 678 22.54 -20.03 -14.36
CA ILE A 678 21.77 -18.81 -14.56
C ILE A 678 21.27 -18.77 -16.00
N ILE A 679 19.98 -18.49 -16.21
CA ILE A 679 19.40 -18.31 -17.54
C ILE A 679 19.54 -16.85 -17.95
N ALA A 680 20.14 -16.63 -19.13
CA ALA A 680 20.45 -15.33 -19.69
C ALA A 680 20.31 -15.32 -21.20
N ASP A 681 20.69 -14.25 -21.86
CA ASP A 681 21.04 -14.16 -23.28
C ASP A 681 22.42 -13.51 -23.44
N GLU A 682 23.01 -13.61 -24.63
CA GLU A 682 24.39 -13.16 -24.94
C GLU A 682 24.55 -11.62 -24.74
N ARG A 683 23.47 -10.86 -24.77
CA ARG A 683 23.50 -9.40 -24.56
C ARG A 683 23.59 -9.02 -23.09
N VAL A 684 22.80 -9.69 -22.24
CA VAL A 684 22.80 -9.37 -20.80
C VAL A 684 24.02 -9.95 -20.09
N ILE A 685 24.54 -11.13 -20.52
CA ILE A 685 25.81 -11.70 -20.05
C ILE A 685 26.68 -12.04 -21.27
N PRO A 686 27.44 -11.09 -21.83
CA PRO A 686 28.41 -11.39 -22.86
C PRO A 686 29.44 -12.43 -22.36
N GLU A 687 30.02 -13.22 -23.27
CA GLU A 687 30.93 -14.31 -22.94
C GLU A 687 32.09 -13.88 -22.04
N GLN A 688 32.64 -12.70 -22.28
CA GLN A 688 33.75 -12.16 -21.48
C GLN A 688 33.35 -11.83 -20.04
N ASN A 689 32.05 -11.68 -19.75
CA ASN A 689 31.54 -11.37 -18.40
C ASN A 689 31.28 -12.65 -17.58
N GLN A 690 31.34 -13.86 -18.19
CA GLN A 690 31.13 -15.12 -17.46
C GLN A 690 32.10 -15.29 -16.27
N VAL A 691 33.29 -14.71 -16.35
CA VAL A 691 34.32 -14.75 -15.28
C VAL A 691 33.81 -14.19 -13.95
N HIS A 692 32.77 -13.34 -13.97
CA HIS A 692 32.17 -12.74 -12.79
C HIS A 692 31.03 -13.58 -12.17
N TYR A 693 30.67 -14.71 -12.80
CA TYR A 693 29.55 -15.57 -12.38
C TYR A 693 30.11 -16.90 -11.86
N SER A 694 29.54 -17.38 -10.74
CA SER A 694 29.81 -18.75 -10.26
C SER A 694 28.92 -19.77 -10.95
N GLU A 695 27.72 -19.34 -11.33
CA GLU A 695 26.77 -20.14 -12.10
C GLU A 695 27.23 -20.29 -13.54
N LYS A 696 26.95 -21.45 -14.14
CA LYS A 696 27.11 -21.65 -15.57
C LYS A 696 26.01 -20.94 -16.33
N VAL A 697 26.36 -20.22 -17.39
CA VAL A 697 25.41 -19.40 -18.13
C VAL A 697 24.72 -20.21 -19.22
N VAL A 698 23.39 -20.20 -19.21
CA VAL A 698 22.55 -20.78 -20.23
C VAL A 698 21.97 -19.68 -21.11
N TYR A 699 22.35 -19.65 -22.37
CA TYR A 699 21.96 -18.61 -23.31
C TYR A 699 20.71 -19.00 -24.09
N LEU A 700 19.61 -18.24 -23.90
CA LEU A 700 18.44 -18.33 -24.76
C LEU A 700 18.67 -17.54 -26.07
N PRO A 701 18.08 -17.97 -27.20
CA PRO A 701 18.49 -17.45 -28.53
C PRO A 701 18.20 -15.99 -28.80
N ASN A 702 17.10 -15.45 -28.25
CA ASN A 702 16.62 -14.09 -28.59
C ASN A 702 16.71 -13.15 -27.40
N SER A 703 16.03 -13.49 -26.30
CA SER A 703 16.06 -12.80 -25.03
C SER A 703 15.82 -13.79 -23.90
N PHE A 704 16.43 -13.55 -22.76
CA PHE A 704 16.17 -14.34 -21.55
C PHE A 704 14.83 -13.96 -20.91
N PHE A 705 14.25 -12.81 -21.26
CA PHE A 705 13.13 -12.20 -20.58
C PHE A 705 11.81 -12.76 -21.12
N PRO A 706 10.99 -13.43 -20.26
CA PRO A 706 9.71 -13.96 -20.67
C PRO A 706 8.71 -12.84 -20.88
N THR A 707 7.80 -13.04 -21.81
CA THR A 707 6.67 -12.12 -22.03
C THR A 707 5.39 -12.93 -22.18
N ASP A 708 4.28 -12.31 -21.88
CA ASP A 708 2.96 -12.91 -22.00
C ASP A 708 2.11 -12.18 -23.04
N ARG A 709 1.90 -12.82 -24.18
CA ARG A 709 1.10 -12.29 -25.29
C ARG A 709 -0.39 -12.19 -24.95
N SER A 710 -0.86 -12.91 -23.94
CA SER A 710 -2.27 -12.92 -23.54
C SER A 710 -2.66 -11.75 -22.62
N ARG A 711 -1.70 -10.90 -22.25
CA ARG A 711 -1.96 -9.75 -21.35
C ARG A 711 -2.92 -8.77 -22.02
N PRO A 712 -4.10 -8.53 -21.41
CA PRO A 712 -5.06 -7.61 -21.99
C PRO A 712 -4.60 -6.16 -21.86
N ILE A 713 -4.97 -5.35 -22.84
CA ILE A 713 -4.87 -3.89 -22.80
C ILE A 713 -6.30 -3.36 -22.89
N THR A 714 -6.72 -2.52 -21.95
CA THR A 714 -8.06 -1.93 -21.96
C THR A 714 -8.29 -1.20 -23.29
N GLU A 715 -9.40 -1.48 -23.97
CA GLU A 715 -9.73 -0.91 -25.27
C GLU A 715 -9.96 0.62 -25.18
N THR A 716 -10.66 1.04 -24.12
CA THR A 716 -10.90 2.45 -23.85
C THR A 716 -9.62 3.14 -23.42
N MET A 717 -9.06 3.96 -24.30
CA MET A 717 -7.89 4.77 -23.97
C MET A 717 -8.33 5.96 -23.11
N PRO A 718 -7.68 6.21 -21.96
CA PRO A 718 -7.94 7.42 -21.18
C PRO A 718 -7.51 8.67 -21.95
N LEU A 719 -8.04 9.84 -21.59
CA LEU A 719 -7.60 11.11 -22.14
C LEU A 719 -6.29 11.57 -21.46
N ARG A 720 -5.50 12.38 -22.14
CA ARG A 720 -4.31 13.04 -21.56
C ARG A 720 -4.71 13.89 -20.34
N SER A 721 -5.80 14.62 -20.43
CA SER A 721 -6.37 15.41 -19.33
C SER A 721 -6.69 14.58 -18.07
N ASP A 722 -7.16 13.34 -18.23
CA ASP A 722 -7.44 12.43 -17.10
C ASP A 722 -6.17 12.06 -16.30
N GLN A 723 -5.01 12.20 -16.91
CA GLN A 723 -3.71 11.90 -16.31
C GLN A 723 -2.92 13.18 -15.96
N GLY A 724 -3.53 14.36 -16.10
CA GLY A 724 -2.85 15.65 -15.89
C GLY A 724 -1.80 15.96 -16.95
N LEU A 725 -1.84 15.30 -18.10
CA LEU A 725 -0.91 15.50 -19.20
C LEU A 725 -1.43 16.61 -20.12
N PRO A 726 -0.55 17.40 -20.75
CA PRO A 726 -0.97 18.42 -21.73
C PRO A 726 -1.60 17.76 -22.96
N GLU A 727 -2.59 18.40 -23.54
CA GLU A 727 -3.26 17.90 -24.74
C GLU A 727 -2.32 17.83 -25.94
N THR A 728 -1.41 18.79 -26.05
CA THR A 728 -0.40 18.89 -27.09
C THR A 728 1.00 18.88 -26.52
N GLY A 729 2.00 18.61 -27.34
CA GLY A 729 3.40 18.52 -26.93
C GLY A 729 3.84 17.06 -26.67
N ILE A 730 5.15 16.90 -26.50
CA ILE A 730 5.79 15.61 -26.30
C ILE A 730 5.66 15.19 -24.82
N VAL A 731 5.17 13.99 -24.61
CA VAL A 731 5.13 13.33 -23.31
C VAL A 731 6.24 12.28 -23.24
N PHE A 732 7.34 12.64 -22.60
CA PHE A 732 8.35 11.66 -22.19
C PHE A 732 7.83 10.88 -20.99
N ALA A 733 8.03 9.57 -20.95
CA ALA A 733 7.61 8.73 -19.82
C ALA A 733 8.77 7.95 -19.22
N CYS A 734 8.78 7.81 -17.90
CA CYS A 734 9.61 6.86 -17.19
C CYS A 734 8.86 6.29 -15.98
N HIS A 735 8.41 5.06 -16.07
CA HIS A 735 7.69 4.40 -14.98
C HIS A 735 8.59 3.48 -14.13
N ASN A 736 9.88 3.70 -14.14
CA ASN A 736 10.83 2.98 -13.30
C ASN A 736 10.73 3.36 -11.82
N SER A 737 11.23 2.50 -10.96
CA SER A 737 11.28 2.76 -9.52
C SER A 737 12.30 3.87 -9.17
N PRO A 738 12.07 4.70 -8.14
CA PRO A 738 12.91 5.86 -7.83
C PRO A 738 14.40 5.55 -7.69
N HIS A 739 14.75 4.41 -7.06
CA HIS A 739 16.15 4.02 -6.87
C HIS A 739 16.93 3.79 -8.17
N LYS A 740 16.24 3.70 -9.30
CA LYS A 740 16.87 3.59 -10.64
C LYS A 740 17.16 4.96 -11.27
N ILE A 741 16.54 6.02 -10.76
CA ILE A 741 16.73 7.38 -11.27
C ILE A 741 17.97 7.96 -10.62
N THR A 742 19.00 8.17 -11.45
CA THR A 742 20.28 8.75 -11.00
C THR A 742 20.38 10.21 -11.40
N PRO A 743 21.19 11.04 -10.70
CA PRO A 743 21.37 12.44 -11.09
C PRO A 743 21.86 12.61 -12.52
N GLU A 744 22.76 11.73 -12.99
CA GLU A 744 23.32 11.76 -14.34
C GLU A 744 22.24 11.60 -15.42
N VAL A 745 21.32 10.67 -15.23
CA VAL A 745 20.16 10.45 -16.13
C VAL A 745 19.16 11.58 -16.00
N PHE A 746 18.91 12.05 -14.77
CA PHE A 746 18.00 13.15 -14.52
C PHE A 746 18.49 14.46 -15.15
N ASP A 747 19.81 14.72 -15.15
CA ASP A 747 20.42 15.85 -15.85
C ASP A 747 20.11 15.84 -17.36
N VAL A 748 20.22 14.68 -17.98
CA VAL A 748 19.85 14.48 -19.39
C VAL A 748 18.37 14.79 -19.59
N TRP A 749 17.47 14.29 -18.74
CA TRP A 749 16.05 14.55 -18.86
C TRP A 749 15.70 16.03 -18.71
N MET A 750 16.38 16.74 -17.81
CA MET A 750 16.18 18.18 -17.65
C MET A 750 16.69 18.97 -18.87
N ARG A 751 17.78 18.57 -19.49
CA ARG A 751 18.25 19.17 -20.75
C ARG A 751 17.27 18.90 -21.89
N LEU A 752 16.71 17.69 -21.98
CA LEU A 752 15.65 17.36 -22.96
C LEU A 752 14.41 18.24 -22.77
N LEU A 753 13.94 18.37 -21.53
CA LEU A 753 12.78 19.22 -21.25
C LEU A 753 13.03 20.70 -21.62
N ARG A 754 14.26 21.21 -21.45
CA ARG A 754 14.60 22.58 -21.87
C ARG A 754 14.73 22.74 -23.37
N SER A 755 15.14 21.70 -24.08
CA SER A 755 15.37 21.73 -25.54
C SER A 755 14.14 21.36 -26.39
N VAL A 756 13.09 20.81 -25.77
CA VAL A 756 11.84 20.43 -26.42
C VAL A 756 10.70 21.20 -25.77
N ASP A 757 10.27 22.26 -26.44
CA ASP A 757 9.25 23.15 -25.90
C ASP A 757 7.92 22.43 -25.70
N GLY A 758 7.20 22.78 -24.61
CA GLY A 758 5.92 22.18 -24.26
C GLY A 758 5.98 20.70 -23.87
N SER A 759 7.17 20.10 -23.79
CA SER A 759 7.30 18.69 -23.34
C SER A 759 7.18 18.56 -21.83
N VAL A 760 6.73 17.40 -21.40
CA VAL A 760 6.63 17.01 -19.97
C VAL A 760 7.30 15.67 -19.74
N LEU A 761 7.72 15.44 -18.49
CA LEU A 761 8.20 14.14 -18.04
C LEU A 761 7.16 13.47 -17.14
N TRP A 762 6.61 12.37 -17.61
CA TRP A 762 5.58 11.60 -16.91
C TRP A 762 6.20 10.43 -16.14
N LEU A 763 6.24 10.56 -14.84
CA LEU A 763 6.82 9.58 -13.91
C LEU A 763 5.73 8.76 -13.23
N LYS A 764 6.06 7.55 -12.75
CA LYS A 764 5.11 6.77 -11.95
C LYS A 764 4.82 7.45 -10.60
N SER A 765 3.73 7.06 -9.94
CA SER A 765 3.44 7.48 -8.56
C SER A 765 4.59 7.10 -7.61
N MET A 766 4.99 8.04 -6.77
CA MET A 766 6.10 7.92 -5.82
C MET A 766 5.68 8.44 -4.44
N SER A 767 6.55 8.32 -3.44
CA SER A 767 6.32 8.95 -2.13
C SER A 767 6.29 10.48 -2.25
N ALA A 768 5.55 11.16 -1.39
CA ALA A 768 5.52 12.63 -1.37
C ALA A 768 6.93 13.23 -1.28
N ARG A 769 7.79 12.67 -0.43
CA ARG A 769 9.19 13.11 -0.29
C ARG A 769 9.99 12.95 -1.59
N THR A 770 9.80 11.83 -2.30
CA THR A 770 10.47 11.63 -3.61
C THR A 770 10.02 12.65 -4.63
N ILE A 771 8.72 12.95 -4.67
CA ILE A 771 8.13 13.95 -5.55
C ILE A 771 8.70 15.33 -5.25
N THR A 772 8.74 15.71 -3.97
CA THR A 772 9.32 17.00 -3.52
C THR A 772 10.79 17.12 -3.93
N ASN A 773 11.59 16.09 -3.69
CA ASN A 773 13.01 16.11 -4.06
C ASN A 773 13.20 16.23 -5.57
N LEU A 774 12.50 15.42 -6.39
CA LEU A 774 12.62 15.51 -7.85
C LEU A 774 12.16 16.85 -8.40
N LYS A 775 11.12 17.45 -7.84
CA LYS A 775 10.68 18.80 -8.23
C LYS A 775 11.72 19.87 -7.87
N ALA A 776 12.31 19.79 -6.70
CA ALA A 776 13.40 20.68 -6.28
C ALA A 776 14.63 20.52 -7.19
N GLU A 777 15.01 19.28 -7.50
CA GLU A 777 16.11 18.98 -8.43
C GLU A 777 15.85 19.48 -9.86
N ALA A 778 14.59 19.43 -10.32
CA ALA A 778 14.21 20.01 -11.61
C ALA A 778 14.36 21.53 -11.60
N GLN A 779 13.86 22.19 -10.57
CA GLN A 779 13.98 23.64 -10.40
C GLN A 779 15.44 24.08 -10.33
N ALA A 780 16.29 23.38 -9.60
CA ALA A 780 17.73 23.63 -9.54
C ALA A 780 18.42 23.54 -10.92
N ARG A 781 17.85 22.75 -11.85
CA ARG A 781 18.32 22.59 -13.22
C ARG A 781 17.61 23.49 -14.23
N GLY A 782 16.82 24.45 -13.78
CA GLY A 782 16.14 25.45 -14.61
C GLY A 782 14.91 24.88 -15.35
N VAL A 783 14.27 23.84 -14.83
CA VAL A 783 13.02 23.27 -15.36
C VAL A 783 11.90 23.53 -14.36
N ALA A 784 10.77 24.05 -14.83
CA ALA A 784 9.61 24.30 -13.99
C ALA A 784 9.10 22.99 -13.39
N PRO A 785 8.85 22.93 -12.05
CA PRO A 785 8.47 21.70 -11.35
C PRO A 785 7.16 21.06 -11.82
N ASP A 786 6.26 21.81 -12.43
CA ASP A 786 4.99 21.35 -13.01
C ASP A 786 5.15 20.57 -14.32
N ARG A 787 6.32 20.66 -14.96
CA ARG A 787 6.67 19.82 -16.11
C ARG A 787 7.00 18.37 -15.73
N LEU A 788 7.14 18.08 -14.42
CA LEU A 788 7.22 16.73 -13.88
C LEU A 788 5.83 16.31 -13.42
N ILE A 789 5.19 15.40 -14.16
CA ILE A 789 3.86 14.87 -13.89
C ILE A 789 3.98 13.48 -13.30
N PHE A 790 3.23 13.21 -12.23
CA PHE A 790 3.29 11.92 -11.54
C PHE A 790 1.99 11.14 -11.74
N ALA A 791 2.11 10.00 -12.41
CA ALA A 791 0.97 9.13 -12.72
C ALA A 791 0.35 8.56 -11.45
N ALA A 792 -0.95 8.71 -11.27
CA ALA A 792 -1.67 8.05 -10.19
C ALA A 792 -1.58 6.51 -10.34
N ARG A 793 -1.64 5.78 -9.22
CA ARG A 793 -1.72 4.32 -9.28
C ARG A 793 -3.06 3.90 -9.87
N VAL A 794 -3.03 3.05 -10.90
CA VAL A 794 -4.23 2.42 -11.45
C VAL A 794 -4.36 0.99 -10.91
N PRO A 795 -5.57 0.51 -10.66
CA PRO A 795 -5.79 -0.81 -10.06
C PRO A 795 -5.50 -1.98 -11.00
N SER A 796 -5.77 -1.79 -12.30
CA SER A 796 -5.64 -2.83 -13.32
C SER A 796 -4.36 -2.67 -14.12
N ASN A 797 -3.67 -3.79 -14.37
CA ASN A 797 -2.53 -3.83 -15.29
C ASN A 797 -2.96 -3.51 -16.73
N ALA A 798 -4.17 -3.92 -17.14
CA ALA A 798 -4.71 -3.59 -18.46
C ALA A 798 -4.89 -2.07 -18.64
N ASP A 799 -5.36 -1.35 -17.61
CA ASP A 799 -5.47 0.11 -17.62
C ASP A 799 -4.08 0.77 -17.58
N HIS A 800 -3.12 0.17 -16.86
CA HIS A 800 -1.75 0.64 -16.87
C HIS A 800 -1.14 0.56 -18.28
N LEU A 801 -1.35 -0.53 -19.00
CA LEU A 801 -0.89 -0.69 -20.37
C LEU A 801 -1.60 0.28 -21.32
N ALA A 802 -2.91 0.49 -21.17
CA ALA A 802 -3.68 1.41 -21.98
C ALA A 802 -3.18 2.86 -21.83
N ARG A 803 -2.97 3.33 -20.60
CA ARG A 803 -2.49 4.70 -20.37
C ARG A 803 -1.07 4.96 -20.87
N LEU A 804 -0.18 3.94 -20.95
CA LEU A 804 1.17 4.13 -21.52
C LEU A 804 1.13 4.61 -22.96
N ARG A 805 0.04 4.37 -23.69
CA ARG A 805 -0.19 4.87 -25.06
C ARG A 805 -0.35 6.40 -25.16
N LEU A 806 -0.55 7.09 -24.04
CA LEU A 806 -0.62 8.55 -23.96
C LEU A 806 0.75 9.21 -24.08
N ALA A 807 1.81 8.47 -23.79
CA ALA A 807 3.18 8.92 -23.92
C ALA A 807 3.69 8.79 -25.37
N ASP A 808 4.69 9.57 -25.69
CA ASP A 808 5.32 9.58 -27.02
C ASP A 808 6.61 8.78 -27.05
N LEU A 809 7.43 8.87 -26.01
CA LEU A 809 8.72 8.21 -25.93
C LEU A 809 9.01 7.84 -24.46
N PHE A 810 9.42 6.59 -24.24
CA PHE A 810 9.88 6.17 -22.92
C PHE A 810 11.39 6.44 -22.79
N LEU A 811 11.78 7.11 -21.71
CA LEU A 811 13.15 7.40 -21.35
C LEU A 811 13.64 6.41 -20.31
N ASP A 812 14.56 5.54 -20.68
CA ASP A 812 15.08 4.53 -19.78
C ASP A 812 16.11 5.07 -18.78
N THR A 813 16.34 4.35 -17.70
CA THR A 813 17.29 4.65 -16.63
C THR A 813 18.61 3.90 -16.76
N ARG A 814 19.70 4.43 -16.19
CA ARG A 814 21.04 3.81 -16.10
C ARG A 814 21.63 4.12 -14.72
N PRO A 815 22.38 3.18 -14.07
CA PRO A 815 22.87 1.88 -14.58
C PRO A 815 21.84 0.74 -14.52
N TYR A 816 20.65 0.95 -13.98
CA TYR A 816 19.63 -0.08 -13.89
C TYR A 816 18.47 0.25 -14.85
N ASN A 817 18.42 -0.43 -15.99
CA ASN A 817 17.40 -0.24 -17.00
C ASN A 817 15.99 -0.63 -16.54
N ALA A 818 15.03 -0.26 -17.33
CA ALA A 818 13.68 -0.83 -17.31
C ALA A 818 13.75 -2.31 -17.74
N HIS A 819 13.12 -3.17 -16.97
CA HIS A 819 12.98 -4.60 -17.28
C HIS A 819 11.53 -4.87 -17.67
N ALA A 820 10.69 -5.31 -16.73
CA ALA A 820 9.26 -5.48 -17.00
C ALA A 820 8.57 -4.16 -17.43
N THR A 821 9.01 -3.01 -16.93
CA THR A 821 8.51 -1.70 -17.40
C THR A 821 8.86 -1.43 -18.87
N ALA A 822 10.00 -1.94 -19.36
CA ALA A 822 10.33 -1.90 -20.77
C ALA A 822 9.41 -2.83 -21.59
N ALA A 823 9.23 -4.06 -21.13
CA ALA A 823 8.28 -4.99 -21.76
C ALA A 823 6.86 -4.44 -21.81
N ASP A 824 6.41 -3.76 -20.74
CA ASP A 824 5.10 -3.09 -20.68
C ASP A 824 4.97 -1.96 -21.70
N ALA A 825 5.99 -1.10 -21.80
CA ALA A 825 6.00 -0.01 -22.77
C ALA A 825 5.98 -0.55 -24.21
N LEU A 826 6.84 -1.53 -24.53
CA LEU A 826 6.87 -2.17 -25.85
C LEU A 826 5.56 -2.89 -26.17
N TRP A 827 4.96 -3.58 -25.18
CA TRP A 827 3.65 -4.23 -25.36
C TRP A 827 2.53 -3.22 -25.56
N ALA A 828 2.56 -2.08 -24.87
CA ALA A 828 1.63 -0.98 -25.10
C ALA A 828 1.80 -0.27 -26.45
N GLY A 829 2.94 -0.44 -27.12
CA GLY A 829 3.28 0.24 -28.38
C GLY A 829 4.02 1.58 -28.19
N LEU A 830 4.64 1.78 -27.03
CA LEU A 830 5.44 2.96 -26.68
C LEU A 830 6.94 2.66 -26.95
N PRO A 831 7.60 3.37 -27.88
CA PRO A 831 9.03 3.21 -28.13
C PRO A 831 9.86 3.63 -26.92
N ILE A 832 11.01 2.96 -26.72
CA ILE A 832 11.95 3.19 -25.64
C ILE A 832 13.30 3.60 -26.20
N VAL A 833 13.90 4.65 -25.70
CA VAL A 833 15.34 4.92 -25.87
C VAL A 833 16.05 4.43 -24.61
N THR A 834 17.10 3.62 -24.79
CA THR A 834 17.91 3.12 -23.69
C THR A 834 19.39 3.35 -23.90
N CYS A 835 20.14 3.50 -22.79
CA CYS A 835 21.59 3.54 -22.81
C CYS A 835 22.12 2.24 -22.20
N SER A 836 22.74 1.40 -23.03
CA SER A 836 23.37 0.15 -22.59
C SER A 836 24.65 0.42 -21.82
N GLY A 837 24.94 -0.41 -20.82
CA GLY A 837 26.14 -0.29 -19.99
C GLY A 837 26.87 -1.61 -19.78
N ASP A 838 27.71 -1.68 -18.72
CA ASP A 838 28.63 -2.79 -18.48
C ASP A 838 28.07 -3.86 -17.52
N SER A 839 26.94 -3.62 -16.88
CA SER A 839 26.33 -4.57 -15.95
C SER A 839 25.10 -5.26 -16.54
N TYR A 840 24.75 -6.43 -16.01
CA TYR A 840 23.55 -7.17 -16.42
C TYR A 840 22.29 -6.26 -16.45
N PRO A 841 21.94 -5.54 -15.35
CA PRO A 841 20.71 -4.74 -15.38
C PRO A 841 20.77 -3.55 -16.33
N SER A 842 21.95 -3.10 -16.75
CA SER A 842 22.11 -2.01 -17.73
C SER A 842 22.00 -2.46 -19.18
N ARG A 843 21.78 -3.76 -19.43
CA ARG A 843 21.68 -4.34 -20.77
C ARG A 843 20.31 -4.95 -21.06
N VAL A 844 19.42 -5.02 -20.07
CA VAL A 844 18.14 -5.72 -20.24
C VAL A 844 17.25 -5.04 -21.27
N ALA A 845 17.10 -3.71 -21.23
CA ALA A 845 16.29 -3.01 -22.21
C ALA A 845 16.87 -3.13 -23.63
N ALA A 846 18.20 -3.15 -23.76
CA ALA A 846 18.86 -3.41 -25.03
C ALA A 846 18.55 -4.82 -25.56
N SER A 847 18.56 -5.86 -24.71
CA SER A 847 18.13 -7.22 -25.09
C SER A 847 16.71 -7.24 -25.63
N LEU A 848 15.76 -6.59 -24.94
CA LEU A 848 14.36 -6.51 -25.37
C LEU A 848 14.23 -5.78 -26.72
N LEU A 849 14.95 -4.66 -26.89
CA LEU A 849 14.91 -3.88 -28.12
C LEU A 849 15.47 -4.63 -29.32
N HIS A 850 16.51 -5.41 -29.13
CA HIS A 850 17.02 -6.29 -30.17
C HIS A 850 16.02 -7.41 -30.50
N ALA A 851 15.42 -8.04 -29.49
CA ALA A 851 14.43 -9.10 -29.69
C ALA A 851 13.15 -8.62 -30.38
N ILE A 852 12.75 -7.34 -30.18
CA ILE A 852 11.63 -6.71 -30.90
C ILE A 852 12.02 -6.09 -32.24
N GLY A 853 13.30 -6.15 -32.64
CA GLY A 853 13.77 -5.62 -33.93
C GLY A 853 13.86 -4.09 -33.98
N LEU A 854 14.16 -3.43 -32.86
CA LEU A 854 14.35 -1.97 -32.75
C LEU A 854 15.74 -1.62 -32.18
N PRO A 855 16.85 -2.20 -32.71
CA PRO A 855 18.19 -1.96 -32.17
C PRO A 855 18.64 -0.50 -32.30
N GLU A 856 18.07 0.27 -33.24
CA GLU A 856 18.32 1.69 -33.43
C GLU A 856 17.93 2.58 -32.27
N LEU A 857 17.23 2.04 -31.27
CA LEU A 857 16.85 2.74 -30.02
C LEU A 857 17.81 2.44 -28.85
N VAL A 858 18.87 1.64 -29.12
CA VAL A 858 19.94 1.35 -28.15
C VAL A 858 21.12 2.27 -28.41
N THR A 859 21.57 2.95 -27.36
CA THR A 859 22.76 3.83 -27.40
C THR A 859 23.84 3.34 -26.46
N ALA A 860 25.10 3.75 -26.70
CA ALA A 860 26.25 3.36 -25.89
C ALA A 860 26.63 4.42 -24.84
N SER A 861 26.17 5.64 -25.00
CA SER A 861 26.49 6.75 -24.09
C SER A 861 25.25 7.59 -23.76
N LEU A 862 25.27 8.30 -22.62
CA LEU A 862 24.21 9.25 -22.27
C LEU A 862 24.13 10.43 -23.23
N THR A 863 25.23 10.78 -23.92
CA THR A 863 25.23 11.81 -24.96
C THR A 863 24.46 11.35 -26.19
N GLU A 864 24.71 10.13 -26.69
CA GLU A 864 23.93 9.57 -27.79
C GLU A 864 22.47 9.38 -27.43
N TYR A 865 22.21 8.98 -26.20
CA TYR A 865 20.86 8.80 -25.66
C TYR A 865 20.08 10.14 -25.68
N GLU A 866 20.69 11.23 -25.20
CA GLU A 866 20.11 12.57 -25.24
C GLU A 866 19.83 13.04 -26.67
N GLU A 867 20.81 12.87 -27.55
CA GLU A 867 20.71 13.27 -28.96
C GLU A 867 19.61 12.51 -29.68
N LEU A 868 19.54 11.17 -29.50
CA LEU A 868 18.52 10.34 -30.10
C LEU A 868 17.12 10.71 -29.57
N ALA A 869 16.96 10.86 -28.25
CA ALA A 869 15.69 11.22 -27.64
C ALA A 869 15.20 12.61 -28.13
N ARG A 870 16.10 13.60 -28.22
CA ARG A 870 15.82 14.94 -28.74
C ARG A 870 15.41 14.89 -30.21
N THR A 871 16.18 14.19 -31.04
CA THR A 871 15.89 14.03 -32.48
C THR A 871 14.51 13.40 -32.70
N LEU A 872 14.16 12.37 -31.96
CA LEU A 872 12.84 11.73 -32.04
C LEU A 872 11.71 12.64 -31.57
N ALA A 873 11.93 13.40 -30.51
CA ALA A 873 10.95 14.33 -29.98
C ALA A 873 10.68 15.52 -30.94
N GLN A 874 11.71 15.97 -31.66
CA GLN A 874 11.61 17.05 -32.62
C GLN A 874 11.19 16.61 -34.04
N ASN A 875 11.08 15.29 -34.29
CA ASN A 875 10.69 14.73 -35.57
C ASN A 875 9.52 13.74 -35.42
N PRO A 876 8.27 14.22 -35.40
CA PRO A 876 7.08 13.39 -35.25
C PRO A 876 6.95 12.27 -36.29
N ASP A 877 7.37 12.53 -37.53
CA ASP A 877 7.29 11.54 -38.60
C ASP A 877 8.19 10.34 -38.31
N ARG A 878 9.44 10.61 -37.93
CA ARG A 878 10.39 9.54 -37.54
C ARG A 878 9.88 8.74 -36.33
N LEU A 879 9.30 9.41 -35.36
CA LEU A 879 8.69 8.76 -34.20
C LEU A 879 7.47 7.92 -34.61
N GLY A 880 6.64 8.44 -35.55
CA GLY A 880 5.49 7.74 -36.12
C GLY A 880 5.89 6.45 -36.85
N VAL A 881 6.98 6.50 -37.63
CA VAL A 881 7.55 5.31 -38.30
C VAL A 881 7.97 4.26 -37.26
N LEU A 882 8.65 4.66 -36.19
CA LEU A 882 9.06 3.75 -35.11
C LEU A 882 7.86 3.14 -34.38
N LYS A 883 6.82 3.93 -34.06
CA LYS A 883 5.57 3.43 -33.47
C LYS A 883 4.88 2.42 -34.39
N THR A 884 4.91 2.65 -35.69
CA THR A 884 4.34 1.72 -36.69
C THR A 884 5.16 0.44 -36.79
N LYS A 885 6.50 0.54 -36.85
CA LYS A 885 7.42 -0.60 -36.84
C LYS A 885 7.23 -1.44 -35.56
N LEU A 886 7.15 -0.80 -34.39
CA LEU A 886 6.91 -1.47 -33.11
C LEU A 886 5.57 -2.23 -33.11
N ARG A 887 4.51 -1.60 -33.62
CA ARG A 887 3.17 -2.24 -33.72
C ARG A 887 3.23 -3.52 -34.58
N HIS A 888 3.91 -3.48 -35.73
CA HIS A 888 4.10 -4.65 -36.60
C HIS A 888 4.96 -5.71 -35.92
N ASN A 889 6.08 -5.29 -35.34
CA ASN A 889 7.05 -6.21 -34.74
C ASN A 889 6.51 -6.94 -33.49
N ARG A 890 5.58 -6.34 -32.73
CA ARG A 890 4.89 -7.01 -31.61
C ARG A 890 4.25 -8.34 -32.01
N GLU A 891 3.83 -8.49 -33.27
CA GLU A 891 3.13 -9.69 -33.76
C GLU A 891 4.06 -10.65 -34.48
N THR A 892 5.18 -10.15 -35.00
CA THR A 892 6.02 -10.87 -35.96
C THR A 892 7.42 -11.23 -35.44
N THR A 893 7.85 -10.61 -34.34
CA THR A 893 9.20 -10.86 -33.77
C THR A 893 9.17 -11.74 -32.53
N PRO A 894 10.30 -12.36 -32.17
CA PRO A 894 10.35 -13.33 -31.07
C PRO A 894 10.01 -12.80 -29.67
N LEU A 895 10.13 -11.48 -29.42
CA LEU A 895 9.99 -10.95 -28.07
C LEU A 895 8.65 -11.34 -27.41
N PHE A 896 7.55 -11.27 -28.19
CA PHE A 896 6.20 -11.58 -27.68
C PHE A 896 5.67 -12.94 -28.17
N ASP A 897 6.54 -13.79 -28.72
CA ASP A 897 6.19 -15.18 -29.04
C ASP A 897 6.39 -16.07 -27.80
N THR A 898 5.38 -16.05 -26.91
CA THR A 898 5.40 -16.81 -25.66
C THR A 898 5.64 -18.30 -25.86
N LEU A 899 5.05 -18.88 -26.93
CA LEU A 899 5.19 -20.32 -27.20
C LEU A 899 6.62 -20.67 -27.65
N CYS A 900 7.19 -19.84 -28.51
CA CYS A 900 8.59 -20.02 -28.95
C CYS A 900 9.55 -19.91 -27.77
N PHE A 901 9.37 -18.89 -26.94
CA PHE A 901 10.14 -18.70 -25.71
C PHE A 901 10.06 -19.91 -24.78
N THR A 902 8.85 -20.45 -24.56
CA THR A 902 8.65 -21.64 -23.71
C THR A 902 9.42 -22.84 -24.23
N ARG A 903 9.40 -23.07 -25.55
CA ARG A 903 10.18 -24.17 -26.18
C ARG A 903 11.68 -24.00 -26.01
N ASP A 904 12.20 -22.77 -26.12
CA ASP A 904 13.62 -22.48 -25.91
C ASP A 904 13.99 -22.74 -24.43
N LEU A 905 13.14 -22.34 -23.48
CA LEU A 905 13.35 -22.63 -22.06
C LEU A 905 13.29 -24.13 -21.74
N GLU A 906 12.39 -24.87 -22.34
CA GLU A 906 12.30 -26.33 -22.21
C GLU A 906 13.52 -27.04 -22.81
N ALA A 907 14.05 -26.52 -23.90
CA ALA A 907 15.29 -27.05 -24.48
C ALA A 907 16.46 -26.83 -23.52
N ALA A 908 16.52 -25.68 -22.84
CA ALA A 908 17.52 -25.45 -21.79
C ALA A 908 17.39 -26.48 -20.65
N PHE A 909 16.17 -26.70 -20.12
CA PHE A 909 15.94 -27.67 -19.04
C PHE A 909 16.30 -29.09 -19.45
N ARG A 910 15.96 -29.50 -20.67
CA ARG A 910 16.38 -30.81 -21.19
C ARG A 910 17.89 -30.98 -21.24
N THR A 911 18.59 -29.97 -21.71
CA THR A 911 20.05 -30.01 -21.78
C THR A 911 20.68 -30.12 -20.40
N MET A 912 20.21 -29.34 -19.42
CA MET A 912 20.65 -29.40 -18.02
C MET A 912 20.38 -30.79 -17.43
N TRP A 913 19.17 -31.33 -17.63
CA TRP A 913 18.78 -32.64 -17.15
C TRP A 913 19.59 -33.76 -17.78
N HIS A 914 19.79 -33.75 -19.10
CA HIS A 914 20.63 -34.76 -19.80
C HIS A 914 22.08 -34.74 -19.33
N ARG A 915 22.70 -33.57 -19.12
CA ARG A 915 24.03 -33.44 -18.54
C ARG A 915 24.12 -34.09 -17.16
N GLN A 916 23.13 -33.78 -16.31
CA GLN A 916 23.05 -34.34 -14.98
C GLN A 916 22.86 -35.88 -14.99
N GLN A 917 21.97 -36.39 -15.86
CA GLN A 917 21.74 -37.83 -16.01
C GLN A 917 22.99 -38.56 -16.56
N ALA A 918 23.78 -37.90 -17.40
CA ALA A 918 25.05 -38.40 -17.86
C ALA A 918 26.18 -38.33 -16.81
N GLY A 919 25.90 -37.71 -15.63
CA GLY A 919 26.92 -37.51 -14.59
C GLY A 919 27.96 -36.44 -14.92
N LEU A 920 27.67 -35.58 -15.91
CA LEU A 920 28.53 -34.47 -16.29
C LEU A 920 28.33 -33.28 -15.38
N PRO A 921 29.37 -32.52 -15.03
CA PRO A 921 29.23 -31.29 -14.24
C PRO A 921 28.44 -30.23 -15.02
N PRO A 922 27.84 -29.24 -14.33
CA PRO A 922 27.26 -28.07 -14.98
C PRO A 922 28.28 -27.37 -15.90
N ASP A 923 27.82 -26.87 -17.04
CA ASP A 923 28.61 -26.16 -18.00
C ASP A 923 27.79 -25.14 -18.77
N SER A 924 28.40 -24.02 -19.22
CA SER A 924 27.71 -23.00 -20.01
C SER A 924 27.40 -23.53 -21.42
N PHE A 925 26.22 -23.17 -21.92
CA PHE A 925 25.82 -23.55 -23.28
C PHE A 925 24.77 -22.59 -23.85
N SER A 926 24.71 -22.55 -25.20
CA SER A 926 23.64 -21.85 -25.92
C SER A 926 22.57 -22.84 -26.35
N VAL A 927 21.31 -22.44 -26.21
CA VAL A 927 20.19 -23.23 -26.73
C VAL A 927 20.13 -23.08 -28.25
N CYS A 928 20.32 -24.18 -28.95
CA CYS A 928 20.14 -24.23 -30.39
C CYS A 928 18.71 -24.58 -30.74
N ARG A 929 18.16 -23.91 -31.75
CA ARG A 929 16.84 -24.21 -32.36
C ARG A 929 16.92 -25.36 -33.35
#